data_72fd3b4af433e8244b13567a55a63d82
#
_entry.id   72fd3b4af433e8244b13567a55a63d82
#
_cell.length_a   1.000
_cell.length_b   1.000
_cell.length_c   1.000
_cell.angle_alpha   90.00
_cell.angle_beta   90.00
_cell.angle_gamma   90.00
#
_symmetry.space_group_name_H-M   'P 1'
#
loop_
_entity.id
_entity.type
_entity.pdbx_description
1 polymer ?
#
loop_
_entity_poly.entity_id
_entity_poly.type
_entity_poly.pdbx_seq_one_letter_code
_entity_poly.pdbx_strand_id
1 'polypeptide(L)'
;MKSYGLNELRKKYLEFFESKGHLALPSFSLVPENDKSLLLINAGMAPLKPYFTGQEIPPRTRVTTCQKCIRTGDIENVGKTARHGTFFEMLGNFSFGDYFKHDAIHWTWEFLTEVVGLDKNRLYPSVYLEDDEAFNIWNKEIGVDKDRIFRFGKEDNFWEHGAGPCGPCSEVYYDRGEKYGCGKPGCTVGCDCDRYMEVWNNVFTQFDNDGHNNYTELEQKNIDTGMGLERLAVVVQDVDSIFDVDTIKALRDKVCEMAGVTYEEDANTDVSIRVITDHIRSVTFMTSDGILPSNEGRGYVLRRLLRRAARHGRLLGIKGAFLAELSKTVIEVSKDAYPELAEKQEHIFATLNTEEENFNKTIDQGLSILNGYVEDMKAKGEKTLSGEHAFKLYDTYGFPLDLTVEILEESGFAADEEGFKACMQEQRERARKARKTTNYMGADATVYEQIDVAITTEFVGYDRLTHESEIVAIAGEDAVVDSLSEGENGSILVKETPFYATMGGQCGDAGVIETATGKFIVKDTIKVVGGKIAHIGYVENGEIKLSDTAKLSVDADKRLHTCMNHSATHLLQKALKTVLGGHVEQAGSYVDQDRLRFDFTHNQALSKEEIEQVEAIVNEKIAEDLPVVTKVMSLEEAKKTGAMALFGEKYGETVRVVNMGDFSIELCGGTHVEKTGVIATFKIVSEAGVAAGVRRIEALTSRGAFAYYHNLENTLKQASAAAKAEPANLVEKIEGMLAEIKQLQSENQKLKDKMAKAAVGDVLSDVVSVGDYKVLPVSVSGVDMNALRNLGDEMKTKIASGVVILASDMGDKVNLIVMATDDAVKAGAHAGNIIKKIAPMVGVAVVAVQTWHRQVVRTRQASRMHWKLV
;
A
#
# COMPACT_ATOMS: atom_id res chain seq x y z
N MET A 1 30.90 -35.74 -9.55
CA MET A 1 30.34 -34.49 -10.06
C MET A 1 31.20 -33.35 -9.54
N LYS A 2 31.50 -32.33 -10.32
CA LYS A 2 32.07 -31.07 -9.78
C LYS A 2 30.94 -30.35 -9.10
N SER A 3 31.10 -30.00 -7.84
CA SER A 3 30.12 -29.20 -7.12
C SER A 3 30.37 -27.72 -7.48
N TYR A 4 29.39 -27.07 -8.08
CA TYR A 4 29.40 -25.64 -8.38
C TYR A 4 28.46 -24.89 -7.46
N GLY A 5 28.89 -23.72 -6.97
CA GLY A 5 28.02 -22.82 -6.22
C GLY A 5 26.95 -22.18 -7.13
N LEU A 6 25.85 -21.69 -6.53
CA LEU A 6 24.74 -21.07 -7.26
C LEU A 6 25.20 -19.90 -8.14
N ASN A 7 26.04 -19.01 -7.61
CA ASN A 7 26.60 -17.88 -8.35
C ASN A 7 27.50 -18.33 -9.51
N GLU A 8 28.24 -19.42 -9.35
CA GLU A 8 29.08 -19.98 -10.41
C GLU A 8 28.23 -20.62 -11.51
N LEU A 9 27.14 -21.30 -11.18
CA LEU A 9 26.21 -21.87 -12.15
C LEU A 9 25.58 -20.79 -13.02
N ARG A 10 25.12 -19.68 -12.40
CA ARG A 10 24.58 -18.51 -13.12
C ARG A 10 25.59 -18.00 -14.14
N LYS A 11 26.83 -17.76 -13.71
CA LYS A 11 27.90 -17.28 -14.57
C LYS A 11 28.20 -18.24 -15.71
N LYS A 12 28.33 -19.54 -15.43
CA LYS A 12 28.59 -20.58 -16.45
C LYS A 12 27.48 -20.64 -17.49
N TYR A 13 26.23 -20.47 -17.11
CA TYR A 13 25.12 -20.46 -18.03
C TYR A 13 25.19 -19.28 -19.02
N LEU A 14 25.37 -18.07 -18.48
CA LEU A 14 25.47 -16.87 -19.30
C LEU A 14 26.69 -16.95 -20.26
N GLU A 15 27.87 -17.32 -19.76
CA GLU A 15 29.08 -17.47 -20.56
C GLU A 15 28.94 -18.56 -21.65
N PHE A 16 28.23 -19.66 -21.35
CA PHE A 16 27.94 -20.69 -22.31
C PHE A 16 27.10 -20.17 -23.48
N PHE A 17 26.00 -19.47 -23.20
CA PHE A 17 25.16 -18.93 -24.25
C PHE A 17 25.79 -17.73 -24.99
N GLU A 18 26.61 -16.92 -24.31
CA GLU A 18 27.44 -15.92 -25.00
C GLU A 18 28.38 -16.60 -26.03
N SER A 19 28.97 -17.76 -25.70
CA SER A 19 29.80 -18.55 -26.64
C SER A 19 29.00 -19.09 -27.83
N LYS A 20 27.66 -19.20 -27.72
CA LYS A 20 26.74 -19.57 -28.79
C LYS A 20 26.18 -18.32 -29.52
N GLY A 21 26.73 -17.14 -29.26
CA GLY A 21 26.38 -15.89 -29.92
C GLY A 21 25.21 -15.11 -29.33
N HIS A 22 24.73 -15.48 -28.15
CA HIS A 22 23.70 -14.74 -27.45
C HIS A 22 24.24 -13.44 -26.82
N LEU A 23 23.39 -12.44 -26.73
CA LEU A 23 23.64 -11.23 -25.93
C LEU A 23 23.13 -11.48 -24.51
N ALA A 24 24.03 -11.47 -23.54
CA ALA A 24 23.61 -11.50 -22.14
C ALA A 24 23.00 -10.15 -21.73
N LEU A 25 21.73 -10.16 -21.34
CA LEU A 25 21.04 -8.99 -20.80
C LEU A 25 21.00 -9.08 -19.26
N PRO A 26 21.05 -7.93 -18.56
CA PRO A 26 20.83 -7.90 -17.14
C PRO A 26 19.40 -8.36 -16.81
N SER A 27 19.19 -8.78 -15.56
CA SER A 27 17.83 -9.07 -15.06
C SER A 27 16.95 -7.82 -15.12
N PHE A 28 15.76 -7.96 -15.63
CA PHE A 28 14.76 -6.89 -15.62
C PHE A 28 14.17 -6.74 -14.20
N SER A 29 13.51 -5.60 -13.96
CA SER A 29 12.76 -5.36 -12.74
C SER A 29 11.66 -6.41 -12.54
N LEU A 30 11.36 -6.73 -11.28
CA LEU A 30 10.18 -7.53 -10.91
C LEU A 30 8.85 -6.82 -11.23
N VAL A 31 8.90 -5.50 -11.43
CA VAL A 31 7.75 -4.70 -11.85
C VAL A 31 7.62 -4.76 -13.36
N PRO A 32 6.56 -5.39 -13.92
CA PRO A 32 6.40 -5.46 -15.36
C PRO A 32 6.22 -4.07 -15.97
N GLU A 33 6.98 -3.81 -17.03
CA GLU A 33 6.80 -2.65 -17.89
C GLU A 33 5.75 -2.98 -18.96
N ASN A 34 4.73 -2.14 -19.14
CA ASN A 34 3.73 -2.24 -20.21
C ASN A 34 2.82 -3.49 -20.24
N ASP A 35 2.92 -4.43 -19.31
CA ASP A 35 2.02 -5.58 -19.21
C ASP A 35 1.10 -5.46 -17.98
N LYS A 36 -0.18 -5.12 -18.24
CA LYS A 36 -1.21 -5.02 -17.19
C LYS A 36 -1.77 -6.39 -16.76
N SER A 37 -1.48 -7.45 -17.50
CA SER A 37 -1.94 -8.80 -17.18
C SER A 37 -1.11 -9.43 -16.06
N LEU A 38 0.13 -8.96 -15.84
CA LEU A 38 1.05 -9.44 -14.84
C LEU A 38 1.15 -8.47 -13.66
N LEU A 39 1.01 -9.01 -12.47
CA LEU A 39 1.25 -8.26 -11.24
C LEU A 39 2.75 -8.10 -10.96
N LEU A 40 3.49 -9.19 -11.14
CA LEU A 40 4.94 -9.30 -10.95
C LEU A 40 5.52 -10.17 -12.06
N ILE A 41 6.77 -9.97 -12.43
CA ILE A 41 7.48 -10.83 -13.37
C ILE A 41 7.62 -12.23 -12.75
N ASN A 42 7.08 -13.24 -13.45
CA ASN A 42 6.98 -14.62 -13.01
C ASN A 42 7.64 -15.63 -13.95
N ALA A 43 8.21 -15.17 -15.07
CA ALA A 43 8.89 -15.98 -16.06
C ALA A 43 9.97 -15.16 -16.78
N GLY A 44 10.99 -15.86 -17.32
CA GLY A 44 12.12 -15.22 -18.02
C GLY A 44 11.70 -14.49 -19.30
N MET A 45 10.70 -15.01 -20.01
CA MET A 45 10.20 -14.42 -21.25
C MET A 45 9.30 -13.19 -21.04
N ALA A 46 8.73 -13.01 -19.86
CA ALA A 46 7.71 -11.98 -19.63
C ALA A 46 8.18 -10.56 -20.02
N PRO A 47 9.39 -10.10 -19.67
CA PRO A 47 9.91 -8.81 -20.12
C PRO A 47 10.22 -8.74 -21.61
N LEU A 48 10.39 -9.90 -22.27
CA LEU A 48 10.80 -10.02 -23.67
C LEU A 48 9.60 -10.25 -24.61
N LYS A 49 8.39 -10.33 -24.09
CA LYS A 49 7.15 -10.59 -24.87
C LYS A 49 6.98 -9.75 -26.13
N PRO A 50 7.32 -8.42 -26.15
CA PRO A 50 7.24 -7.61 -27.36
C PRO A 50 8.12 -8.10 -28.51
N TYR A 51 9.25 -8.76 -28.23
CA TYR A 51 10.14 -9.32 -29.22
C TYR A 51 9.58 -10.60 -29.88
N PHE A 52 8.86 -11.40 -29.09
CA PHE A 52 8.19 -12.62 -29.60
C PHE A 52 7.05 -12.31 -30.54
N THR A 53 6.35 -11.19 -30.32
CA THR A 53 5.22 -10.74 -31.13
C THR A 53 5.62 -9.86 -32.29
N GLY A 54 6.90 -9.50 -32.40
CA GLY A 54 7.39 -8.55 -33.41
C GLY A 54 6.97 -7.09 -33.20
N GLN A 55 6.40 -6.76 -32.02
CA GLN A 55 6.04 -5.38 -31.67
C GLN A 55 7.29 -4.49 -31.49
N GLU A 56 8.38 -5.09 -31.04
CA GLU A 56 9.67 -4.42 -30.89
C GLU A 56 10.78 -5.27 -31.55
N ILE A 57 11.82 -4.60 -32.01
CA ILE A 57 13.01 -5.26 -32.59
C ILE A 57 13.93 -5.63 -31.40
N PRO A 58 14.31 -6.89 -31.23
CA PRO A 58 15.23 -7.28 -30.18
C PRO A 58 16.64 -6.69 -30.43
N PRO A 59 17.41 -6.40 -29.36
CA PRO A 59 18.77 -5.87 -29.49
C PRO A 59 19.72 -6.87 -30.19
N ARG A 60 19.38 -8.14 -30.20
CA ARG A 60 19.99 -9.25 -30.95
C ARG A 60 18.96 -10.38 -31.08
N THR A 61 19.02 -11.14 -32.17
CA THR A 61 18.14 -12.30 -32.42
C THR A 61 18.36 -13.44 -31.43
N ARG A 62 19.50 -13.47 -30.73
CA ARG A 62 19.85 -14.39 -29.64
C ARG A 62 20.10 -13.63 -28.37
N VAL A 63 19.31 -13.91 -27.33
CA VAL A 63 19.44 -13.26 -26.02
C VAL A 63 19.51 -14.33 -24.93
N THR A 64 20.26 -14.07 -23.88
CA THR A 64 20.26 -14.89 -22.66
C THR A 64 20.12 -14.02 -21.43
N THR A 65 19.40 -14.52 -20.43
CA THR A 65 19.19 -13.80 -19.15
C THR A 65 19.25 -14.73 -17.97
N CYS A 66 19.53 -14.17 -16.80
CA CYS A 66 19.16 -14.75 -15.52
C CYS A 66 18.13 -13.82 -14.88
N GLN A 67 16.85 -14.11 -15.06
CA GLN A 67 15.75 -13.25 -14.67
C GLN A 67 15.26 -13.57 -13.26
N LYS A 68 15.23 -12.56 -12.38
CA LYS A 68 14.56 -12.64 -11.09
C LYS A 68 13.06 -12.73 -11.27
N CYS A 69 12.42 -13.68 -10.58
CA CYS A 69 11.01 -14.00 -10.70
C CYS A 69 10.34 -14.12 -9.34
N ILE A 70 9.05 -13.75 -9.27
CA ILE A 70 8.19 -13.97 -8.10
C ILE A 70 6.96 -14.79 -8.52
N ARG A 71 6.72 -15.92 -7.83
CA ARG A 71 5.49 -16.70 -7.92
C ARG A 71 4.91 -16.90 -6.54
N THR A 72 3.63 -16.56 -6.37
CA THR A 72 2.92 -16.67 -5.09
C THR A 72 1.75 -17.65 -5.13
N GLY A 73 1.48 -18.29 -6.27
CA GLY A 73 0.43 -19.31 -6.40
C GLY A 73 0.62 -20.47 -5.43
N ASP A 74 1.87 -20.86 -5.18
CA ASP A 74 2.23 -22.00 -4.33
C ASP A 74 2.76 -21.59 -2.95
N ILE A 75 2.43 -20.40 -2.46
CA ILE A 75 2.95 -19.88 -1.17
C ILE A 75 2.70 -20.85 -0.01
N GLU A 76 1.59 -21.59 -0.05
CA GLU A 76 1.22 -22.56 0.98
C GLU A 76 2.13 -23.80 0.99
N ASN A 77 2.83 -24.06 -0.13
CA ASN A 77 3.78 -25.16 -0.27
C ASN A 77 5.20 -24.78 0.16
N VAL A 78 5.47 -23.48 0.32
CA VAL A 78 6.78 -22.98 0.76
C VAL A 78 7.07 -23.46 2.18
N GLY A 79 8.22 -24.05 2.37
CA GLY A 79 8.66 -24.65 3.64
C GLY A 79 8.19 -26.09 3.83
N LYS A 80 7.15 -26.58 3.11
CA LYS A 80 6.61 -27.94 3.20
C LYS A 80 7.20 -28.89 2.17
N THR A 81 7.65 -28.38 1.04
CA THR A 81 8.25 -29.15 -0.06
C THR A 81 9.72 -28.77 -0.27
N ALA A 82 10.46 -29.62 -0.97
CA ALA A 82 11.88 -29.41 -1.24
C ALA A 82 12.18 -28.42 -2.37
N ARG A 83 11.20 -28.08 -3.19
CA ARG A 83 11.37 -27.40 -4.49
C ARG A 83 10.59 -26.09 -4.68
N HIS A 84 9.69 -25.71 -3.74
CA HIS A 84 8.88 -24.49 -3.88
C HIS A 84 9.50 -23.33 -3.13
N GLY A 85 9.61 -22.19 -3.83
CA GLY A 85 10.01 -20.90 -3.31
C GLY A 85 9.21 -19.79 -4.01
N THR A 86 9.01 -18.68 -3.33
CA THR A 86 8.31 -17.51 -3.90
C THR A 86 9.23 -16.66 -4.77
N PHE A 87 10.50 -16.53 -4.42
CA PHE A 87 11.54 -15.93 -5.25
C PHE A 87 12.42 -17.01 -5.84
N PHE A 88 12.68 -16.92 -7.12
CA PHE A 88 13.65 -17.78 -7.81
C PHE A 88 14.27 -17.03 -8.99
N GLU A 89 15.42 -17.55 -9.45
CA GLU A 89 16.10 -17.05 -10.63
C GLU A 89 15.85 -18.00 -11.80
N MET A 90 15.36 -17.46 -12.91
CA MET A 90 15.11 -18.21 -14.13
C MET A 90 16.22 -17.91 -15.15
N LEU A 91 17.03 -18.90 -15.45
CA LEU A 91 17.99 -18.88 -16.55
C LEU A 91 17.23 -19.12 -17.85
N GLY A 92 17.45 -18.29 -18.85
CA GLY A 92 16.76 -18.37 -20.12
C GLY A 92 17.67 -18.06 -21.30
N ASN A 93 17.51 -18.81 -22.39
CA ASN A 93 18.06 -18.49 -23.70
C ASN A 93 16.92 -18.39 -24.70
N PHE A 94 16.97 -17.33 -25.50
CA PHE A 94 15.87 -16.92 -26.36
C PHE A 94 16.36 -16.76 -27.80
N SER A 95 15.51 -17.18 -28.74
CA SER A 95 15.70 -17.00 -30.16
C SER A 95 14.51 -16.27 -30.78
N PHE A 96 14.77 -15.19 -31.46
CA PHE A 96 13.76 -14.42 -32.18
C PHE A 96 13.92 -14.64 -33.69
N GLY A 97 13.34 -15.76 -34.20
CA GLY A 97 13.44 -16.12 -35.59
C GLY A 97 14.82 -16.57 -36.11
N ASP A 98 15.73 -16.95 -35.19
CA ASP A 98 17.11 -17.35 -35.58
C ASP A 98 17.28 -18.88 -35.53
N TYR A 99 17.40 -19.48 -34.38
CA TYR A 99 17.45 -20.94 -34.22
C TYR A 99 16.14 -21.49 -33.62
N PHE A 100 15.95 -22.82 -33.77
CA PHE A 100 14.73 -23.47 -33.28
C PHE A 100 15.06 -24.78 -32.54
N LYS A 101 14.17 -25.80 -32.56
CA LYS A 101 14.23 -27.01 -31.74
C LYS A 101 15.58 -27.73 -31.77
N HIS A 102 16.20 -27.87 -32.94
CA HIS A 102 17.45 -28.58 -33.11
C HIS A 102 18.54 -28.01 -32.21
N ASP A 103 18.89 -26.76 -32.40
CA ASP A 103 19.96 -26.12 -31.62
C ASP A 103 19.61 -26.01 -30.15
N ALA A 104 18.33 -25.66 -29.82
CA ALA A 104 17.88 -25.55 -28.43
C ALA A 104 18.09 -26.85 -27.67
N ILE A 105 17.67 -28.00 -28.24
CA ILE A 105 17.81 -29.33 -27.61
C ILE A 105 19.30 -29.74 -27.52
N HIS A 106 20.09 -29.49 -28.57
CA HIS A 106 21.52 -29.82 -28.56
C HIS A 106 22.26 -29.00 -27.50
N TRP A 107 22.02 -27.70 -27.38
CA TRP A 107 22.66 -26.85 -26.37
C TRP A 107 22.18 -27.16 -24.95
N THR A 108 20.92 -27.50 -24.76
CA THR A 108 20.40 -28.01 -23.49
C THR A 108 21.18 -29.23 -23.02
N TRP A 109 21.35 -30.22 -23.92
CA TRP A 109 22.10 -31.44 -23.60
C TRP A 109 23.59 -31.15 -23.33
N GLU A 110 24.24 -30.39 -24.22
CA GLU A 110 25.64 -29.99 -24.07
C GLU A 110 25.88 -29.27 -22.73
N PHE A 111 25.03 -28.32 -22.38
CA PHE A 111 25.18 -27.59 -21.13
C PHE A 111 25.06 -28.50 -19.91
N LEU A 112 24.01 -29.31 -19.87
CA LEU A 112 23.76 -30.17 -18.71
C LEU A 112 24.84 -31.28 -18.58
N THR A 113 25.27 -31.88 -19.67
CA THR A 113 26.18 -33.07 -19.62
C THR A 113 27.65 -32.72 -19.70
N GLU A 114 28.05 -31.67 -20.46
CA GLU A 114 29.46 -31.32 -20.68
C GLU A 114 29.92 -30.17 -19.82
N VAL A 115 29.09 -29.11 -19.70
CA VAL A 115 29.47 -27.92 -18.91
C VAL A 115 29.24 -28.16 -17.43
N VAL A 116 28.03 -28.60 -17.05
CA VAL A 116 27.66 -28.88 -15.67
C VAL A 116 28.14 -30.24 -15.23
N GLY A 117 28.13 -31.24 -16.14
CA GLY A 117 28.65 -32.57 -15.90
C GLY A 117 27.64 -33.48 -15.17
N LEU A 118 26.36 -33.32 -15.43
CA LEU A 118 25.33 -34.22 -14.93
C LEU A 118 25.41 -35.61 -15.59
N ASP A 119 25.10 -36.65 -14.84
CA ASP A 119 25.03 -37.99 -15.37
C ASP A 119 23.91 -38.12 -16.41
N LYS A 120 24.30 -38.28 -17.69
CA LYS A 120 23.38 -38.44 -18.83
C LYS A 120 22.40 -39.59 -18.67
N ASN A 121 22.73 -40.63 -17.85
CA ASN A 121 21.83 -41.75 -17.61
C ASN A 121 20.72 -41.41 -16.61
N ARG A 122 20.82 -40.29 -15.91
CA ARG A 122 19.81 -39.81 -14.95
C ARG A 122 18.96 -38.68 -15.55
N LEU A 123 19.19 -38.29 -16.82
CA LEU A 123 18.40 -37.27 -17.52
C LEU A 123 17.27 -37.92 -18.31
N TYR A 124 16.07 -37.42 -18.18
CA TYR A 124 14.84 -37.92 -18.78
C TYR A 124 14.09 -36.79 -19.49
N PRO A 125 14.19 -36.66 -20.81
CA PRO A 125 13.41 -35.66 -21.56
C PRO A 125 11.93 -36.01 -21.62
N SER A 126 11.06 -35.02 -21.65
CA SER A 126 9.68 -35.14 -22.10
C SER A 126 9.43 -34.28 -23.34
N VAL A 127 8.41 -34.59 -24.09
CA VAL A 127 7.97 -33.87 -25.28
C VAL A 127 6.47 -33.84 -25.37
N TYR A 128 5.90 -32.84 -26.02
CA TYR A 128 4.46 -32.77 -26.32
C TYR A 128 4.04 -33.99 -27.14
N LEU A 129 2.85 -34.54 -26.85
CA LEU A 129 2.34 -35.78 -27.41
C LEU A 129 2.45 -35.85 -28.94
N GLU A 130 2.21 -34.76 -29.64
CA GLU A 130 2.21 -34.64 -31.10
C GLU A 130 3.54 -34.11 -31.67
N ASP A 131 4.54 -33.85 -30.85
CA ASP A 131 5.82 -33.31 -31.31
C ASP A 131 6.83 -34.41 -31.64
N ASP A 132 6.64 -35.03 -32.79
CA ASP A 132 7.56 -36.04 -33.31
C ASP A 132 8.93 -35.48 -33.68
N GLU A 133 9.03 -34.21 -34.01
CA GLU A 133 10.30 -33.56 -34.35
C GLU A 133 11.22 -33.54 -33.13
N ALA A 134 10.74 -32.97 -32.01
CA ALA A 134 11.51 -32.93 -30.76
C ALA A 134 11.85 -34.35 -30.27
N PHE A 135 10.92 -35.29 -30.35
CA PHE A 135 11.19 -36.71 -30.02
C PHE A 135 12.32 -37.28 -30.84
N ASN A 136 12.33 -37.06 -32.16
CA ASN A 136 13.37 -37.56 -33.04
C ASN A 136 14.74 -36.92 -32.79
N ILE A 137 14.80 -35.64 -32.48
CA ILE A 137 16.04 -34.97 -32.09
C ILE A 137 16.63 -35.63 -30.83
N TRP A 138 15.82 -35.80 -29.79
CA TRP A 138 16.28 -36.46 -28.55
C TRP A 138 16.74 -37.89 -28.80
N ASN A 139 15.98 -38.69 -29.60
CA ASN A 139 16.26 -40.11 -29.78
C ASN A 139 17.38 -40.36 -30.80
N LYS A 140 17.32 -39.72 -31.99
CA LYS A 140 18.21 -40.05 -33.11
C LYS A 140 19.49 -39.20 -33.14
N GLU A 141 19.42 -37.95 -32.73
CA GLU A 141 20.57 -37.07 -32.82
C GLU A 141 21.33 -36.99 -31.50
N ILE A 142 20.64 -36.79 -30.40
CA ILE A 142 21.25 -36.80 -29.05
C ILE A 142 21.56 -38.24 -28.59
N GLY A 143 20.78 -39.20 -29.03
CA GLY A 143 20.98 -40.63 -28.71
C GLY A 143 20.39 -41.03 -27.34
N VAL A 144 19.39 -40.34 -26.85
CA VAL A 144 18.64 -40.78 -25.67
C VAL A 144 17.75 -41.95 -26.02
N ASP A 145 17.78 -43.03 -25.21
CA ASP A 145 16.93 -44.20 -25.42
C ASP A 145 15.44 -43.77 -25.42
N LYS A 146 14.71 -44.30 -26.40
CA LYS A 146 13.28 -44.00 -26.59
C LYS A 146 12.44 -44.26 -25.33
N ASP A 147 12.82 -45.27 -24.51
CA ASP A 147 12.13 -45.65 -23.28
C ASP A 147 12.40 -44.65 -22.12
N ARG A 148 13.28 -43.69 -22.35
CA ARG A 148 13.60 -42.58 -21.43
C ARG A 148 13.03 -41.24 -21.88
N ILE A 149 12.34 -41.21 -23.03
CA ILE A 149 11.69 -40.01 -23.56
C ILE A 149 10.20 -40.14 -23.33
N PHE A 150 9.64 -39.27 -22.50
CA PHE A 150 8.23 -39.29 -22.12
C PHE A 150 7.39 -38.39 -23.02
N ARG A 151 6.12 -38.77 -23.25
CA ARG A 151 5.20 -37.95 -24.03
C ARG A 151 4.03 -37.53 -23.13
N PHE A 152 3.83 -36.26 -22.98
CA PHE A 152 2.75 -35.68 -22.17
C PHE A 152 1.79 -34.83 -23.01
N GLY A 153 0.61 -34.65 -22.50
CA GLY A 153 -0.44 -33.83 -23.11
C GLY A 153 -0.19 -32.32 -22.99
N LYS A 154 -1.24 -31.59 -23.30
CA LYS A 154 -1.21 -30.13 -23.27
C LYS A 154 -1.01 -29.57 -21.84
N GLU A 155 -1.45 -30.32 -20.84
CA GLU A 155 -1.34 -29.88 -19.43
C GLU A 155 0.12 -29.79 -18.96
N ASP A 156 1.01 -30.65 -19.48
CA ASP A 156 2.40 -30.75 -19.05
C ASP A 156 3.38 -30.17 -20.10
N ASN A 157 3.22 -30.56 -21.39
CA ASN A 157 4.19 -30.21 -22.44
C ASN A 157 3.66 -29.23 -23.50
N PHE A 158 2.79 -28.28 -23.11
CA PHE A 158 2.42 -27.15 -23.95
C PHE A 158 2.35 -25.88 -23.08
N TRP A 159 3.20 -24.92 -23.37
CA TRP A 159 3.26 -23.70 -22.59
C TRP A 159 2.36 -22.61 -23.19
N GLU A 160 1.47 -22.06 -22.37
CA GLU A 160 0.63 -20.92 -22.71
C GLU A 160 0.34 -20.10 -21.43
N HIS A 161 0.20 -18.79 -21.59
CA HIS A 161 -0.15 -17.92 -20.48
C HIS A 161 -1.15 -16.85 -20.94
N GLY A 162 -2.43 -17.19 -20.95
CA GLY A 162 -3.49 -16.33 -21.46
C GLY A 162 -3.35 -16.09 -22.97
N ALA A 163 -3.64 -14.87 -23.41
CA ALA A 163 -3.43 -14.47 -24.80
C ALA A 163 -1.95 -14.19 -25.08
N GLY A 164 -1.46 -14.59 -26.26
CA GLY A 164 -0.12 -14.31 -26.73
C GLY A 164 0.66 -15.51 -27.21
N PRO A 165 1.99 -15.37 -27.42
CA PRO A 165 2.87 -16.40 -27.93
C PRO A 165 2.87 -17.66 -27.07
N CYS A 166 2.73 -18.82 -27.71
CA CYS A 166 2.65 -20.12 -27.05
C CYS A 166 3.17 -21.24 -27.94
N GLY A 167 3.30 -22.44 -27.38
CA GLY A 167 3.72 -23.61 -28.19
C GLY A 167 4.01 -24.85 -27.37
N PRO A 168 4.27 -26.00 -28.07
CA PRO A 168 4.71 -27.21 -27.41
C PRO A 168 6.05 -26.99 -26.71
N CYS A 169 6.30 -27.75 -25.67
CA CYS A 169 7.56 -27.69 -24.96
C CYS A 169 8.17 -29.06 -24.71
N SER A 170 9.46 -29.04 -24.41
CA SER A 170 10.24 -30.23 -24.05
C SER A 170 10.98 -29.95 -22.75
N GLU A 171 10.65 -30.69 -21.71
CA GLU A 171 11.26 -30.57 -20.41
C GLU A 171 12.35 -31.63 -20.20
N VAL A 172 13.31 -31.34 -19.35
CA VAL A 172 14.35 -32.28 -18.93
C VAL A 172 14.27 -32.46 -17.44
N TYR A 173 14.06 -33.72 -17.05
CA TYR A 173 14.00 -34.14 -15.65
C TYR A 173 15.29 -34.85 -15.25
N TYR A 174 15.72 -34.69 -14.02
CA TYR A 174 16.83 -35.36 -13.42
C TYR A 174 16.35 -36.35 -12.34
N ASP A 175 16.66 -37.62 -12.45
CA ASP A 175 16.38 -38.65 -11.43
C ASP A 175 17.36 -38.49 -10.26
N ARG A 176 16.88 -37.99 -9.14
CA ARG A 176 17.63 -37.82 -7.90
C ARG A 176 17.80 -39.10 -7.11
N GLY A 177 17.11 -40.16 -7.53
CA GLY A 177 17.18 -41.48 -6.92
C GLY A 177 15.98 -41.82 -6.05
N GLU A 178 15.85 -43.09 -5.70
CA GLU A 178 14.67 -43.65 -5.03
C GLU A 178 14.39 -43.07 -3.64
N LYS A 179 15.44 -42.55 -2.94
CA LYS A 179 15.26 -41.92 -1.62
C LYS A 179 14.34 -40.71 -1.64
N TYR A 180 14.19 -40.04 -2.81
CA TYR A 180 13.33 -38.90 -3.00
C TYR A 180 11.96 -39.24 -3.61
N GLY A 181 11.74 -40.52 -3.89
CA GLY A 181 10.49 -41.04 -4.46
C GLY A 181 9.35 -41.10 -3.47
N CYS A 182 8.12 -41.11 -3.98
CA CYS A 182 6.90 -41.22 -3.16
C CYS A 182 6.67 -42.64 -2.57
N GLY A 183 7.54 -43.63 -2.88
CA GLY A 183 7.40 -45.02 -2.45
C GLY A 183 6.21 -45.78 -3.07
N LYS A 184 5.46 -45.15 -4.00
CA LYS A 184 4.31 -45.79 -4.67
C LYS A 184 4.78 -46.60 -5.89
N PRO A 185 4.15 -47.77 -6.18
CA PRO A 185 4.38 -48.45 -7.42
C PRO A 185 4.04 -47.53 -8.62
N GLY A 186 4.93 -47.50 -9.63
CA GLY A 186 4.73 -46.68 -10.82
C GLY A 186 5.27 -45.25 -10.69
N CYS A 187 6.06 -44.91 -9.66
CA CYS A 187 6.78 -43.63 -9.58
C CYS A 187 7.69 -43.46 -10.82
N THR A 188 7.38 -42.45 -11.63
CA THR A 188 8.05 -42.16 -12.90
C THR A 188 8.10 -40.65 -13.14
N VAL A 189 8.68 -40.23 -14.27
CA VAL A 189 8.62 -38.84 -14.73
C VAL A 189 7.17 -38.37 -14.79
N GLY A 190 6.89 -37.12 -14.32
CA GLY A 190 5.54 -36.60 -14.14
C GLY A 190 4.90 -36.91 -12.79
N CYS A 191 5.58 -37.66 -11.90
CA CYS A 191 5.12 -37.81 -10.52
C CYS A 191 5.39 -36.56 -9.69
N ASP A 192 4.43 -36.15 -8.83
CA ASP A 192 4.55 -34.95 -7.96
C ASP A 192 5.60 -35.05 -6.85
N CYS A 193 6.31 -36.20 -6.74
CA CYS A 193 7.37 -36.38 -5.77
C CYS A 193 8.69 -35.71 -6.22
N ASP A 194 9.65 -35.60 -5.27
CA ASP A 194 10.93 -34.94 -5.51
C ASP A 194 12.01 -35.79 -6.18
N ARG A 195 11.65 -37.02 -6.67
CA ARG A 195 12.58 -37.93 -7.36
C ARG A 195 12.99 -37.41 -8.72
N TYR A 196 11.99 -37.11 -9.58
CA TYR A 196 12.22 -36.59 -10.94
C TYR A 196 12.04 -35.07 -10.94
N MET A 197 13.14 -34.38 -10.71
CA MET A 197 13.12 -32.93 -10.65
C MET A 197 13.27 -32.34 -12.06
N GLU A 198 12.27 -31.56 -12.50
CA GLU A 198 12.37 -30.76 -13.71
C GLU A 198 13.48 -29.72 -13.51
N VAL A 199 14.49 -29.75 -14.39
CA VAL A 199 15.62 -28.81 -14.35
C VAL A 199 15.62 -27.85 -15.51
N TRP A 200 14.98 -28.15 -16.65
CA TRP A 200 14.94 -27.27 -17.82
C TRP A 200 13.66 -27.47 -18.62
N ASN A 201 13.08 -26.36 -19.10
CA ASN A 201 11.96 -26.39 -20.02
C ASN A 201 12.34 -25.60 -21.31
N ASN A 202 12.24 -26.23 -22.47
CA ASN A 202 12.40 -25.64 -23.79
C ASN A 202 11.03 -25.42 -24.42
N VAL A 203 10.57 -24.19 -24.53
CA VAL A 203 9.31 -23.84 -25.19
C VAL A 203 9.56 -23.48 -26.66
N PHE A 204 8.90 -24.16 -27.56
CA PHE A 204 8.95 -23.96 -29.01
C PHE A 204 7.80 -23.03 -29.42
N THR A 205 8.01 -21.74 -29.23
CA THR A 205 6.99 -20.73 -29.45
C THR A 205 6.73 -20.55 -30.94
N GLN A 206 5.66 -21.13 -31.41
CA GLN A 206 5.27 -21.15 -32.82
C GLN A 206 3.82 -20.76 -33.07
N PHE A 207 3.02 -20.51 -32.03
CA PHE A 207 1.63 -20.10 -32.13
C PHE A 207 1.38 -18.83 -31.33
N ASP A 208 0.33 -18.11 -31.73
CA ASP A 208 -0.27 -17.01 -30.97
C ASP A 208 -1.69 -17.41 -30.57
N ASN A 209 -2.00 -17.31 -29.28
CA ASN A 209 -3.32 -17.60 -28.71
C ASN A 209 -4.08 -16.29 -28.53
N ASP A 210 -5.27 -16.17 -29.09
CA ASP A 210 -6.15 -14.99 -28.97
C ASP A 210 -6.82 -14.84 -27.59
N GLY A 211 -6.53 -15.75 -26.66
CA GLY A 211 -7.16 -15.80 -25.33
C GLY A 211 -8.48 -16.58 -25.29
N HIS A 212 -8.96 -17.07 -26.43
CA HIS A 212 -10.17 -17.90 -26.58
C HIS A 212 -9.86 -19.32 -27.06
N ASN A 213 -8.61 -19.76 -26.90
CA ASN A 213 -8.07 -21.03 -27.38
C ASN A 213 -8.09 -21.20 -28.91
N ASN A 214 -8.03 -20.10 -29.67
CA ASN A 214 -7.75 -20.15 -31.08
C ASN A 214 -6.26 -19.84 -31.29
N TYR A 215 -5.57 -20.78 -31.98
CA TYR A 215 -4.14 -20.72 -32.21
C TYR A 215 -3.87 -20.38 -33.67
N THR A 216 -3.09 -19.34 -33.91
CA THR A 216 -2.57 -18.97 -35.23
C THR A 216 -1.05 -19.17 -35.25
N GLU A 217 -0.51 -19.69 -36.36
CA GLU A 217 0.96 -19.79 -36.48
C GLU A 217 1.59 -18.41 -36.52
N LEU A 218 2.68 -18.23 -35.74
CA LEU A 218 3.51 -17.04 -35.78
C LEU A 218 4.29 -16.98 -37.11
N GLU A 219 4.49 -15.80 -37.68
CA GLU A 219 5.30 -15.59 -38.88
C GLU A 219 6.75 -16.07 -38.69
N GLN A 220 7.27 -15.90 -37.47
CA GLN A 220 8.58 -16.42 -37.08
C GLN A 220 8.46 -17.38 -35.91
N LYS A 221 9.22 -18.50 -35.97
CA LYS A 221 9.35 -19.45 -34.88
C LYS A 221 10.40 -18.97 -33.90
N ASN A 222 10.09 -19.03 -32.63
CA ASN A 222 10.95 -18.52 -31.57
C ASN A 222 11.27 -19.62 -30.57
N ILE A 223 12.34 -19.42 -29.81
CA ILE A 223 12.69 -20.25 -28.65
C ILE A 223 12.56 -19.40 -27.39
N ASP A 224 11.84 -19.95 -26.43
CA ASP A 224 11.80 -19.52 -25.04
C ASP A 224 12.26 -20.67 -24.16
N THR A 225 13.21 -20.44 -23.27
CA THR A 225 13.61 -21.48 -22.33
C THR A 225 13.58 -20.98 -20.91
N GLY A 226 13.27 -21.90 -19.98
CA GLY A 226 13.28 -21.61 -18.55
C GLY A 226 13.95 -22.72 -17.77
N MET A 227 15.00 -22.36 -17.02
CA MET A 227 15.68 -23.26 -16.10
C MET A 227 15.77 -22.62 -14.72
N GLY A 228 15.14 -23.20 -13.72
CA GLY A 228 15.25 -22.72 -12.34
C GLY A 228 16.66 -22.88 -11.81
N LEU A 229 17.37 -21.78 -11.54
CA LEU A 229 18.75 -21.82 -11.07
C LEU A 229 18.86 -22.58 -9.74
N GLU A 230 17.94 -22.36 -8.81
CA GLU A 230 17.92 -23.04 -7.52
C GLU A 230 17.71 -24.55 -7.68
N ARG A 231 16.80 -24.99 -8.58
CA ARG A 231 16.56 -26.40 -8.87
C ARG A 231 17.79 -27.07 -9.51
N LEU A 232 18.44 -26.39 -10.45
CA LEU A 232 19.71 -26.86 -11.01
C LEU A 232 20.77 -27.01 -9.90
N ALA A 233 20.88 -26.00 -9.01
CA ALA A 233 21.84 -26.03 -7.90
C ALA A 233 21.58 -27.20 -6.94
N VAL A 234 20.32 -27.53 -6.63
CA VAL A 234 19.95 -28.71 -5.82
C VAL A 234 20.53 -30.00 -6.42
N VAL A 235 20.38 -30.15 -7.73
CA VAL A 235 20.88 -31.33 -8.45
C VAL A 235 22.41 -31.36 -8.48
N VAL A 236 23.04 -30.23 -8.75
CA VAL A 236 24.52 -30.13 -8.92
C VAL A 236 25.25 -30.24 -7.58
N GLN A 237 24.69 -29.69 -6.53
CA GLN A 237 25.26 -29.76 -5.18
C GLN A 237 24.88 -31.07 -4.45
N ASP A 238 23.98 -31.87 -5.04
CA ASP A 238 23.44 -33.11 -4.47
C ASP A 238 22.88 -32.93 -3.06
N VAL A 239 22.06 -31.87 -2.88
CA VAL A 239 21.44 -31.50 -1.61
C VAL A 239 19.94 -31.84 -1.60
N ASP A 240 19.35 -31.91 -0.41
CA ASP A 240 17.98 -32.41 -0.26
C ASP A 240 16.90 -31.43 -0.73
N SER A 241 17.14 -30.13 -0.56
CA SER A 241 16.17 -29.08 -0.90
C SER A 241 16.84 -27.82 -1.43
N ILE A 242 16.04 -26.89 -1.97
CA ILE A 242 16.53 -25.56 -2.34
C ILE A 242 17.08 -24.79 -1.12
N PHE A 243 16.62 -25.11 0.09
CA PHE A 243 17.07 -24.49 1.34
C PHE A 243 18.46 -24.95 1.79
N ASP A 244 19.01 -25.97 1.13
CA ASP A 244 20.35 -26.51 1.38
C ASP A 244 21.37 -26.05 0.33
N VAL A 245 20.93 -25.35 -0.72
CA VAL A 245 21.79 -24.71 -1.72
C VAL A 245 22.66 -23.65 -1.03
N ASP A 246 23.93 -23.61 -1.36
CA ASP A 246 25.00 -22.86 -0.68
C ASP A 246 24.62 -21.42 -0.24
N THR A 247 24.11 -20.60 -1.18
CA THR A 247 23.72 -19.21 -0.87
C THR A 247 22.44 -19.15 -0.03
N ILE A 248 21.48 -20.04 -0.25
CA ILE A 248 20.23 -20.10 0.49
C ILE A 248 20.45 -20.71 1.88
N LYS A 249 21.36 -21.69 1.96
CA LYS A 249 21.79 -22.26 3.24
C LYS A 249 22.40 -21.21 4.16
N ALA A 250 23.18 -20.25 3.63
CA ALA A 250 23.72 -19.16 4.44
C ALA A 250 22.63 -18.34 5.13
N LEU A 251 21.50 -18.10 4.43
CA LEU A 251 20.33 -17.41 4.99
C LEU A 251 19.63 -18.28 6.05
N ARG A 252 19.39 -19.56 5.73
CA ARG A 252 18.80 -20.52 6.65
C ARG A 252 19.59 -20.62 7.95
N ASP A 253 20.90 -20.76 7.83
CA ASP A 253 21.80 -20.88 8.97
C ASP A 253 21.79 -19.58 9.81
N LYS A 254 21.65 -18.40 9.15
CA LYS A 254 21.49 -17.12 9.84
C LYS A 254 20.16 -17.01 10.60
N VAL A 255 19.06 -17.52 10.03
CA VAL A 255 17.78 -17.63 10.74
C VAL A 255 17.92 -18.52 11.98
N CYS A 256 18.57 -19.67 11.85
CA CYS A 256 18.86 -20.57 12.98
C CYS A 256 19.68 -19.89 14.09
N GLU A 257 20.73 -19.15 13.71
CA GLU A 257 21.56 -18.37 14.64
C GLU A 257 20.72 -17.34 15.41
N MET A 258 19.88 -16.57 14.69
CA MET A 258 19.04 -15.52 15.28
C MET A 258 17.96 -16.07 16.20
N ALA A 259 17.42 -17.23 15.88
CA ALA A 259 16.38 -17.91 16.66
C ALA A 259 16.95 -18.78 17.80
N GLY A 260 18.24 -19.14 17.76
CA GLY A 260 18.86 -20.06 18.71
C GLY A 260 18.34 -21.50 18.58
N VAL A 261 18.02 -21.93 17.34
CA VAL A 261 17.49 -23.27 17.02
C VAL A 261 18.39 -24.01 16.04
N THR A 262 18.25 -25.33 16.00
CA THR A 262 18.99 -26.20 15.06
C THR A 262 18.03 -26.69 13.97
N TYR A 263 18.44 -26.61 12.72
CA TYR A 263 17.69 -27.12 11.58
C TYR A 263 17.66 -28.67 11.59
N GLU A 264 16.55 -29.29 11.20
CA GLU A 264 16.30 -30.74 11.19
C GLU A 264 16.09 -31.39 12.58
N GLU A 265 15.88 -30.60 13.64
CA GLU A 265 15.50 -31.14 14.96
C GLU A 265 13.98 -31.27 15.14
N ASP A 266 13.19 -30.34 14.56
CA ASP A 266 11.72 -30.35 14.66
C ASP A 266 11.09 -29.89 13.36
N ALA A 267 10.16 -30.67 12.82
CA ALA A 267 9.54 -30.41 11.52
C ALA A 267 8.79 -29.07 11.42
N ASN A 268 8.14 -28.61 12.50
CA ASN A 268 7.40 -27.33 12.50
C ASN A 268 8.36 -26.15 12.56
N THR A 269 9.43 -26.31 13.33
CA THR A 269 10.54 -25.36 13.40
C THR A 269 11.20 -25.22 12.03
N ASP A 270 11.44 -26.30 11.33
CA ASP A 270 12.02 -26.33 9.99
C ASP A 270 11.14 -25.61 8.96
N VAL A 271 9.83 -25.83 9.01
CA VAL A 271 8.88 -25.07 8.15
C VAL A 271 9.03 -23.57 8.39
N SER A 272 9.08 -23.14 9.65
CA SER A 272 9.23 -21.71 9.99
C SER A 272 10.56 -21.14 9.49
N ILE A 273 11.66 -21.89 9.64
CA ILE A 273 12.99 -21.51 9.14
C ILE A 273 12.96 -21.35 7.62
N ARG A 274 12.39 -22.29 6.89
CA ARG A 274 12.29 -22.27 5.43
C ARG A 274 11.44 -21.12 4.92
N VAL A 275 10.28 -20.88 5.54
CA VAL A 275 9.39 -19.75 5.21
C VAL A 275 10.11 -18.42 5.36
N ILE A 276 10.82 -18.19 6.48
CA ILE A 276 11.59 -16.97 6.69
C ILE A 276 12.68 -16.84 5.63
N THR A 277 13.40 -17.91 5.37
CA THR A 277 14.51 -17.95 4.39
C THR A 277 14.05 -17.61 2.97
N ASP A 278 12.92 -18.14 2.55
CA ASP A 278 12.34 -17.84 1.23
C ASP A 278 11.84 -16.39 1.17
N HIS A 279 11.01 -16.01 2.15
CA HIS A 279 10.32 -14.73 2.10
C HIS A 279 11.25 -13.53 2.25
N ILE A 280 12.35 -13.66 3.01
CA ILE A 280 13.32 -12.56 3.11
C ILE A 280 14.02 -12.28 1.77
N ARG A 281 14.30 -13.31 0.97
CA ARG A 281 14.80 -13.11 -0.41
C ARG A 281 13.78 -12.31 -1.22
N SER A 282 12.53 -12.77 -1.22
CA SER A 282 11.44 -12.14 -1.98
C SER A 282 11.27 -10.65 -1.61
N VAL A 283 11.12 -10.33 -0.33
CA VAL A 283 10.86 -8.94 0.09
C VAL A 283 12.06 -8.03 -0.11
N THR A 284 13.27 -8.55 0.00
CA THR A 284 14.50 -7.79 -0.26
C THR A 284 14.60 -7.38 -1.73
N PHE A 285 14.40 -8.31 -2.66
CA PHE A 285 14.42 -8.03 -4.10
C PHE A 285 13.24 -7.17 -4.56
N MET A 286 12.04 -7.43 -4.06
CA MET A 286 10.85 -6.61 -4.36
C MET A 286 11.05 -5.16 -3.92
N THR A 287 11.60 -4.94 -2.72
CA THR A 287 11.86 -3.60 -2.21
C THR A 287 12.95 -2.89 -3.00
N SER A 288 14.02 -3.60 -3.40
CA SER A 288 15.06 -3.07 -4.28
C SER A 288 14.50 -2.59 -5.63
N ASP A 289 13.47 -3.26 -6.14
CA ASP A 289 12.79 -2.90 -7.39
C ASP A 289 11.70 -1.83 -7.21
N GLY A 290 11.67 -1.16 -6.04
CA GLY A 290 10.80 -0.02 -5.77
C GLY A 290 9.39 -0.40 -5.29
N ILE A 291 9.11 -1.67 -4.99
CA ILE A 291 7.82 -2.07 -4.44
C ILE A 291 7.77 -1.74 -2.94
N LEU A 292 6.74 -1.03 -2.52
CA LEU A 292 6.50 -0.69 -1.13
C LEU A 292 5.28 -1.43 -0.57
N PRO A 293 5.27 -1.77 0.74
CA PRO A 293 4.13 -2.43 1.37
C PRO A 293 2.84 -1.62 1.20
N SER A 294 1.77 -2.23 0.71
CA SER A 294 0.46 -1.59 0.55
C SER A 294 -0.69 -2.56 0.82
N ASN A 295 -1.93 -2.09 0.71
CA ASN A 295 -3.13 -2.92 0.91
C ASN A 295 -3.64 -3.58 -0.38
N GLU A 296 -3.10 -3.21 -1.54
CA GLU A 296 -3.54 -3.70 -2.84
C GLU A 296 -2.35 -3.93 -3.78
N GLY A 297 -2.55 -4.73 -4.81
CA GLY A 297 -1.58 -4.96 -5.88
C GLY A 297 -0.25 -5.56 -5.40
N ARG A 298 0.85 -5.14 -6.00
CA ARG A 298 2.21 -5.64 -5.73
C ARG A 298 2.64 -5.43 -4.29
N GLY A 299 2.31 -4.28 -3.73
CA GLY A 299 2.66 -3.95 -2.36
C GLY A 299 1.93 -4.82 -1.33
N TYR A 300 0.73 -5.32 -1.67
CA TYR A 300 0.04 -6.31 -0.86
C TYR A 300 0.81 -7.65 -0.83
N VAL A 301 1.31 -8.09 -1.98
CA VAL A 301 2.15 -9.30 -2.06
C VAL A 301 3.38 -9.16 -1.18
N LEU A 302 4.12 -8.06 -1.30
CA LEU A 302 5.28 -7.77 -0.46
C LEU A 302 4.91 -7.77 1.02
N ARG A 303 3.85 -7.07 1.39
CA ARG A 303 3.37 -7.00 2.78
C ARG A 303 2.98 -8.37 3.32
N ARG A 304 2.30 -9.20 2.52
CA ARG A 304 1.91 -10.57 2.89
C ARG A 304 3.13 -11.42 3.21
N LEU A 305 4.13 -11.44 2.33
CA LEU A 305 5.38 -12.20 2.52
C LEU A 305 6.15 -11.72 3.75
N LEU A 306 6.30 -10.41 3.92
CA LEU A 306 7.00 -9.82 5.06
C LEU A 306 6.33 -10.19 6.39
N ARG A 307 5.01 -10.03 6.48
CA ARG A 307 4.25 -10.33 7.70
C ARG A 307 4.24 -11.82 8.02
N ARG A 308 4.20 -12.67 6.99
CA ARG A 308 4.30 -14.11 7.16
C ARG A 308 5.68 -14.50 7.71
N ALA A 309 6.76 -13.94 7.18
CA ALA A 309 8.11 -14.12 7.72
C ALA A 309 8.23 -13.63 9.18
N ALA A 310 7.71 -12.44 9.49
CA ALA A 310 7.72 -11.90 10.84
C ALA A 310 6.94 -12.78 11.84
N ARG A 311 5.78 -13.34 11.44
CA ARG A 311 5.03 -14.29 12.26
C ARG A 311 5.85 -15.55 12.54
N HIS A 312 6.46 -16.15 11.50
CA HIS A 312 7.28 -17.35 11.69
C HIS A 312 8.50 -17.07 12.56
N GLY A 313 9.09 -15.86 12.50
CA GLY A 313 10.13 -15.43 13.45
C GLY A 313 9.65 -15.46 14.89
N ARG A 314 8.42 -15.01 15.16
CA ARG A 314 7.82 -15.10 16.49
C ARG A 314 7.56 -16.54 16.95
N LEU A 315 7.13 -17.42 16.04
CA LEU A 315 6.98 -18.86 16.34
C LEU A 315 8.32 -19.50 16.72
N LEU A 316 9.43 -19.03 16.13
CA LEU A 316 10.78 -19.43 16.50
C LEU A 316 11.32 -18.73 17.77
N GLY A 317 10.55 -17.80 18.38
CA GLY A 317 10.95 -17.07 19.58
C GLY A 317 11.83 -15.83 19.34
N ILE A 318 12.04 -15.41 18.10
CA ILE A 318 12.78 -14.18 17.78
C ILE A 318 12.00 -12.97 18.28
N LYS A 319 12.66 -12.11 19.05
CA LYS A 319 12.04 -10.91 19.66
C LYS A 319 12.39 -9.65 18.84
N GLY A 320 11.37 -8.80 18.63
CA GLY A 320 11.55 -7.53 17.94
C GLY A 320 11.58 -7.68 16.42
N ALA A 321 12.03 -6.63 15.73
CA ALA A 321 12.24 -6.62 14.29
C ALA A 321 13.60 -7.26 13.96
N PHE A 322 13.65 -8.15 12.99
CA PHE A 322 14.86 -8.89 12.60
C PHE A 322 15.07 -9.01 11.10
N LEU A 323 14.02 -8.76 10.30
CA LEU A 323 14.06 -8.98 8.85
C LEU A 323 15.07 -8.08 8.14
N ALA A 324 15.23 -6.83 8.58
CA ALA A 324 16.24 -5.93 8.02
C ALA A 324 17.66 -6.43 8.29
N GLU A 325 17.93 -7.00 9.46
CA GLU A 325 19.24 -7.60 9.77
C GLU A 325 19.48 -8.84 8.91
N LEU A 326 18.47 -9.69 8.74
CA LEU A 326 18.55 -10.89 7.91
C LEU A 326 18.73 -10.53 6.41
N SER A 327 18.13 -9.43 5.93
CA SER A 327 18.26 -8.97 4.54
C SER A 327 19.69 -8.59 4.18
N LYS A 328 20.56 -8.23 5.15
CA LYS A 328 21.99 -8.01 4.92
C LYS A 328 22.67 -9.26 4.36
N THR A 329 22.27 -10.43 4.84
CA THR A 329 22.79 -11.70 4.32
C THR A 329 22.32 -11.95 2.89
N VAL A 330 21.06 -11.60 2.55
CA VAL A 330 20.56 -11.67 1.16
C VAL A 330 21.41 -10.79 0.24
N ILE A 331 21.67 -9.55 0.65
CA ILE A 331 22.50 -8.62 -0.11
C ILE A 331 23.90 -9.16 -0.29
N GLU A 332 24.53 -9.64 0.78
CA GLU A 332 25.90 -10.13 0.75
C GLU A 332 26.08 -11.30 -0.24
N VAL A 333 25.15 -12.26 -0.25
CA VAL A 333 25.27 -13.44 -1.14
C VAL A 333 24.83 -13.15 -2.58
N SER A 334 24.18 -12.00 -2.85
CA SER A 334 23.58 -11.67 -4.15
C SER A 334 24.18 -10.45 -4.85
N LYS A 335 24.93 -9.59 -4.15
CA LYS A 335 25.43 -8.29 -4.64
C LYS A 335 26.30 -8.36 -5.89
N ASP A 336 26.99 -9.46 -6.12
CA ASP A 336 27.86 -9.64 -7.31
C ASP A 336 27.02 -9.79 -8.59
N ALA A 337 25.83 -10.39 -8.49
CA ALA A 337 24.90 -10.54 -9.60
C ALA A 337 23.89 -9.37 -9.68
N TYR A 338 23.60 -8.76 -8.54
CA TYR A 338 22.59 -7.70 -8.35
C TYR A 338 23.15 -6.56 -7.53
N PRO A 339 24.07 -5.74 -8.09
CA PRO A 339 24.74 -4.65 -7.37
C PRO A 339 23.78 -3.60 -6.82
N GLU A 340 22.60 -3.42 -7.45
CA GLU A 340 21.55 -2.52 -6.99
C GLU A 340 21.04 -2.83 -5.58
N LEU A 341 21.19 -4.05 -5.10
CA LEU A 341 20.83 -4.41 -3.71
C LEU A 341 21.73 -3.67 -2.70
N ALA A 342 23.03 -3.60 -2.99
CA ALA A 342 23.97 -2.90 -2.12
C ALA A 342 23.80 -1.37 -2.22
N GLU A 343 23.52 -0.86 -3.42
CA GLU A 343 23.28 0.56 -3.65
C GLU A 343 22.02 1.07 -2.91
N LYS A 344 20.97 0.24 -2.81
CA LYS A 344 19.69 0.58 -2.20
C LYS A 344 19.51 0.02 -0.78
N GLN A 345 20.57 -0.50 -0.14
CA GLN A 345 20.46 -1.22 1.12
C GLN A 345 19.78 -0.41 2.25
N GLU A 346 20.08 0.89 2.37
CA GLU A 346 19.46 1.74 3.40
C GLU A 346 17.95 1.85 3.22
N HIS A 347 17.50 1.99 1.98
CA HIS A 347 16.07 2.01 1.66
C HIS A 347 15.40 0.67 1.97
N ILE A 348 16.06 -0.44 1.63
CA ILE A 348 15.57 -1.80 1.92
C ILE A 348 15.40 -1.96 3.44
N PHE A 349 16.43 -1.63 4.23
CA PHE A 349 16.39 -1.78 5.68
C PHE A 349 15.31 -0.92 6.33
N ALA A 350 15.20 0.35 5.91
CA ALA A 350 14.18 1.26 6.43
C ALA A 350 12.75 0.75 6.13
N THR A 351 12.52 0.26 4.92
CA THR A 351 11.20 -0.27 4.51
C THR A 351 10.83 -1.52 5.30
N LEU A 352 11.74 -2.50 5.40
CA LEU A 352 11.50 -3.74 6.13
C LEU A 352 11.29 -3.47 7.62
N ASN A 353 12.14 -2.68 8.26
CA ASN A 353 12.00 -2.32 9.68
C ASN A 353 10.66 -1.64 9.96
N THR A 354 10.31 -0.63 9.17
CA THR A 354 9.07 0.13 9.39
C THR A 354 7.83 -0.77 9.31
N GLU A 355 7.72 -1.62 8.30
CA GLU A 355 6.56 -2.50 8.15
C GLU A 355 6.55 -3.60 9.22
N GLU A 356 7.71 -4.18 9.55
CA GLU A 356 7.83 -5.20 10.59
C GLU A 356 7.50 -4.65 11.98
N GLU A 357 8.02 -3.47 12.35
CA GLU A 357 7.69 -2.82 13.63
C GLU A 357 6.20 -2.49 13.74
N ASN A 358 5.60 -1.98 12.66
CA ASN A 358 4.17 -1.68 12.62
C ASN A 358 3.34 -2.96 12.76
N PHE A 359 3.74 -4.04 12.10
CA PHE A 359 3.08 -5.33 12.25
C PHE A 359 3.26 -5.89 13.66
N ASN A 360 4.45 -5.79 14.24
CA ASN A 360 4.73 -6.24 15.59
C ASN A 360 3.90 -5.54 16.67
N LYS A 361 3.48 -4.29 16.45
CA LYS A 361 2.54 -3.57 17.35
C LYS A 361 1.12 -4.13 17.30
N THR A 362 0.70 -4.69 16.19
CA THR A 362 -0.69 -5.12 15.94
C THR A 362 -0.89 -6.62 16.02
N ILE A 363 0.16 -7.42 15.79
CA ILE A 363 0.06 -8.88 15.70
C ILE A 363 -0.42 -9.52 17.01
N ASP A 364 0.11 -9.07 18.16
CA ASP A 364 -0.24 -9.65 19.45
C ASP A 364 -1.72 -9.43 19.78
N GLN A 365 -2.24 -8.27 19.44
CA GLN A 365 -3.66 -7.94 19.60
C GLN A 365 -4.52 -8.74 18.61
N GLY A 366 -4.12 -8.84 17.35
CA GLY A 366 -4.81 -9.64 16.34
C GLY A 366 -4.88 -11.13 16.72
N LEU A 367 -3.76 -11.71 17.13
CA LEU A 367 -3.69 -13.09 17.61
C LEU A 367 -4.56 -13.34 18.85
N SER A 368 -4.54 -12.41 19.81
CA SER A 368 -5.38 -12.53 21.02
C SER A 368 -6.87 -12.53 20.67
N ILE A 369 -7.30 -11.69 19.73
CA ILE A 369 -8.70 -11.62 19.28
C ILE A 369 -9.06 -12.87 18.49
N LEU A 370 -8.20 -13.32 17.56
CA LEU A 370 -8.43 -14.53 16.77
C LEU A 370 -8.55 -15.76 17.66
N ASN A 371 -7.66 -15.90 18.65
CA ASN A 371 -7.74 -16.99 19.63
C ASN A 371 -9.05 -16.94 20.42
N GLY A 372 -9.52 -15.73 20.80
CA GLY A 372 -10.84 -15.56 21.43
C GLY A 372 -11.98 -16.07 20.54
N TYR A 373 -11.95 -15.75 19.23
CA TYR A 373 -12.94 -16.27 18.28
C TYR A 373 -12.85 -17.80 18.13
N VAL A 374 -11.64 -18.36 18.09
CA VAL A 374 -11.46 -19.83 18.02
C VAL A 374 -12.03 -20.52 19.25
N GLU A 375 -11.83 -19.98 20.46
CA GLU A 375 -12.41 -20.53 21.68
C GLU A 375 -13.94 -20.43 21.68
N ASP A 376 -14.50 -19.31 21.23
CA ASP A 376 -15.94 -19.14 21.07
C ASP A 376 -16.54 -20.13 20.07
N MET A 377 -15.85 -20.35 18.93
CA MET A 377 -16.24 -21.33 17.92
C MET A 377 -16.21 -22.77 18.46
N LYS A 378 -15.15 -23.13 19.20
CA LYS A 378 -15.08 -24.42 19.90
C LYS A 378 -16.25 -24.61 20.84
N ALA A 379 -16.59 -23.60 21.62
CA ALA A 379 -17.70 -23.66 22.58
C ALA A 379 -19.07 -23.83 21.92
N LYS A 380 -19.25 -23.25 20.70
CA LYS A 380 -20.49 -23.31 19.90
C LYS A 380 -20.53 -24.51 18.95
N GLY A 381 -19.41 -25.22 18.75
CA GLY A 381 -19.29 -26.30 17.76
C GLY A 381 -19.24 -25.80 16.29
N GLU A 382 -18.92 -24.51 16.10
CA GLU A 382 -18.76 -23.91 14.77
C GLU A 382 -17.39 -24.27 14.18
N LYS A 383 -17.31 -24.43 12.86
CA LYS A 383 -16.09 -24.82 12.15
C LYS A 383 -15.55 -23.68 11.29
N THR A 384 -16.31 -22.62 11.08
CA THR A 384 -15.97 -21.53 10.15
C THR A 384 -16.10 -20.19 10.85
N LEU A 385 -15.04 -19.38 10.82
CA LEU A 385 -15.06 -17.99 11.27
C LEU A 385 -15.88 -17.14 10.29
N SER A 386 -16.81 -16.34 10.82
CA SER A 386 -17.65 -15.50 9.95
C SER A 386 -16.82 -14.43 9.20
N GLY A 387 -17.27 -14.10 7.99
CA GLY A 387 -16.64 -13.05 7.18
C GLY A 387 -16.59 -11.68 7.88
N GLU A 388 -17.57 -11.33 8.72
CA GLU A 388 -17.57 -10.11 9.53
C GLU A 388 -16.44 -10.10 10.57
N HIS A 389 -16.18 -11.20 11.24
CA HIS A 389 -15.06 -11.30 12.19
C HIS A 389 -13.71 -11.26 11.48
N ALA A 390 -13.57 -11.94 10.35
CA ALA A 390 -12.38 -11.89 9.53
C ALA A 390 -12.13 -10.46 8.98
N PHE A 391 -13.19 -9.79 8.52
CA PHE A 391 -13.13 -8.40 8.08
C PHE A 391 -12.76 -7.43 9.20
N LYS A 392 -13.27 -7.62 10.39
CA LYS A 392 -12.92 -6.80 11.56
C LYS A 392 -11.43 -6.96 11.95
N LEU A 393 -10.89 -8.17 11.87
CA LEU A 393 -9.46 -8.42 12.07
C LEU A 393 -8.62 -7.65 11.02
N TYR A 394 -9.05 -7.66 9.76
CA TYR A 394 -8.38 -6.99 8.67
C TYR A 394 -8.48 -5.46 8.77
N ASP A 395 -9.69 -4.92 8.84
CA ASP A 395 -9.97 -3.49 8.74
C ASP A 395 -9.56 -2.70 9.99
N THR A 396 -9.86 -3.24 11.18
CA THR A 396 -9.65 -2.54 12.45
C THR A 396 -8.27 -2.81 13.05
N TYR A 397 -7.77 -4.03 12.89
CA TYR A 397 -6.52 -4.46 13.54
C TYR A 397 -5.37 -4.67 12.55
N GLY A 398 -5.61 -4.49 11.25
CA GLY A 398 -4.59 -4.66 10.21
C GLY A 398 -4.07 -6.10 10.09
N PHE A 399 -4.85 -7.09 10.54
CA PHE A 399 -4.49 -8.50 10.53
C PHE A 399 -4.93 -9.13 9.20
N PRO A 400 -4.01 -9.55 8.32
CA PRO A 400 -4.35 -10.01 6.97
C PRO A 400 -5.29 -11.20 6.97
N LEU A 401 -6.21 -11.28 5.99
CA LEU A 401 -7.12 -12.41 5.82
C LEU A 401 -6.35 -13.71 5.64
N ASP A 402 -5.33 -13.73 4.77
CA ASP A 402 -4.53 -14.92 4.49
C ASP A 402 -3.87 -15.47 5.76
N LEU A 403 -3.38 -14.59 6.62
CA LEU A 403 -2.81 -14.97 7.90
C LEU A 403 -3.89 -15.52 8.87
N THR A 404 -5.10 -14.96 8.80
CA THR A 404 -6.25 -15.47 9.55
C THR A 404 -6.61 -16.88 9.08
N VAL A 405 -6.67 -17.10 7.76
CA VAL A 405 -6.97 -18.41 7.16
C VAL A 405 -5.91 -19.44 7.57
N GLU A 406 -4.62 -19.12 7.39
CA GLU A 406 -3.50 -20.01 7.74
C GLU A 406 -3.56 -20.47 9.20
N ILE A 407 -3.80 -19.55 10.14
CA ILE A 407 -3.87 -19.88 11.58
C ILE A 407 -5.12 -20.71 11.90
N LEU A 408 -6.24 -20.41 11.23
CA LEU A 408 -7.46 -21.21 11.40
C LEU A 408 -7.27 -22.63 10.89
N GLU A 409 -6.68 -22.80 9.72
CA GLU A 409 -6.39 -24.12 9.13
C GLU A 409 -5.44 -24.95 10.01
N GLU A 410 -4.37 -24.35 10.56
CA GLU A 410 -3.49 -24.98 11.53
C GLU A 410 -4.25 -25.50 12.77
N SER A 411 -5.35 -24.83 13.12
CA SER A 411 -6.21 -25.19 14.24
C SER A 411 -7.40 -26.08 13.87
N GLY A 412 -7.54 -26.46 12.59
CA GLY A 412 -8.64 -27.29 12.05
C GLY A 412 -9.96 -26.55 11.86
N PHE A 413 -9.89 -25.22 11.61
CA PHE A 413 -11.01 -24.35 11.32
C PHE A 413 -10.86 -23.73 9.92
N ALA A 414 -11.90 -23.05 9.42
CA ALA A 414 -11.91 -22.34 8.17
C ALA A 414 -12.39 -20.88 8.38
N ALA A 415 -12.21 -20.02 7.38
CA ALA A 415 -12.78 -18.67 7.33
C ALA A 415 -13.83 -18.56 6.21
N ASP A 416 -14.86 -17.75 6.43
CA ASP A 416 -15.85 -17.37 5.41
C ASP A 416 -15.27 -16.24 4.53
N GLU A 417 -14.52 -16.61 3.51
CA GLU A 417 -13.90 -15.68 2.58
C GLU A 417 -14.92 -14.93 1.71
N GLU A 418 -16.04 -15.56 1.39
CA GLU A 418 -17.13 -14.94 0.62
C GLU A 418 -17.79 -13.81 1.42
N GLY A 419 -18.12 -14.07 2.68
CA GLY A 419 -18.60 -13.04 3.60
C GLY A 419 -17.59 -11.92 3.83
N PHE A 420 -16.31 -12.24 3.89
CA PHE A 420 -15.25 -11.21 3.94
C PHE A 420 -15.24 -10.32 2.69
N LYS A 421 -15.31 -10.91 1.49
CA LYS A 421 -15.38 -10.17 0.22
C LYS A 421 -16.61 -9.27 0.16
N ALA A 422 -17.76 -9.73 0.66
CA ALA A 422 -18.96 -8.92 0.75
C ALA A 422 -18.77 -7.69 1.66
N CYS A 423 -18.18 -7.86 2.85
CA CYS A 423 -17.86 -6.76 3.76
C CYS A 423 -16.88 -5.75 3.13
N MET A 424 -15.85 -6.22 2.43
CA MET A 424 -14.93 -5.38 1.67
C MET A 424 -15.62 -4.57 0.59
N GLN A 425 -16.55 -5.19 -0.15
CA GLN A 425 -17.32 -4.50 -1.18
C GLN A 425 -18.23 -3.39 -0.57
N GLU A 426 -18.90 -3.67 0.54
CA GLU A 426 -19.70 -2.67 1.25
C GLU A 426 -18.85 -1.49 1.74
N GLN A 427 -17.64 -1.75 2.23
CA GLN A 427 -16.74 -0.69 2.64
C GLN A 427 -16.32 0.18 1.45
N ARG A 428 -15.97 -0.44 0.32
CA ARG A 428 -15.64 0.28 -0.93
C ARG A 428 -16.82 1.14 -1.42
N GLU A 429 -18.03 0.63 -1.35
CA GLU A 429 -19.23 1.39 -1.73
C GLU A 429 -19.51 2.54 -0.77
N ARG A 430 -19.35 2.34 0.55
CA ARG A 430 -19.45 3.42 1.55
C ARG A 430 -18.39 4.49 1.31
N ALA A 431 -17.15 4.09 1.03
CA ALA A 431 -16.07 5.01 0.68
C ALA A 431 -16.35 5.77 -0.63
N ARG A 432 -16.92 5.10 -1.66
CA ARG A 432 -17.38 5.74 -2.90
C ARG A 432 -18.53 6.74 -2.65
N LYS A 433 -19.51 6.38 -1.86
CA LYS A 433 -20.64 7.27 -1.50
C LYS A 433 -20.22 8.46 -0.63
N ALA A 434 -19.20 8.29 0.22
CA ALA A 434 -18.62 9.35 1.05
C ALA A 434 -17.75 10.33 0.24
N ARG A 435 -17.18 9.89 -0.88
CA ARG A 435 -16.54 10.75 -1.87
C ARG A 435 -17.62 11.38 -2.75
N LYS A 436 -18.30 12.42 -2.22
CA LYS A 436 -19.10 13.29 -3.06
C LYS A 436 -18.21 13.98 -4.07
N THR A 437 -18.50 13.68 -5.36
CA THR A 437 -18.05 14.40 -6.54
C THR A 437 -16.55 14.52 -6.79
N THR A 438 -16.04 13.59 -7.57
CA THR A 438 -15.35 13.89 -8.83
C THR A 438 -15.44 12.63 -9.67
N ASN A 439 -16.26 12.68 -10.72
CA ASN A 439 -16.24 11.69 -11.81
C ASN A 439 -14.91 11.83 -12.54
N TYR A 440 -13.92 11.09 -12.08
CA TYR A 440 -12.73 10.84 -12.85
C TYR A 440 -12.82 9.40 -13.38
N MET A 441 -13.05 9.31 -14.68
CA MET A 441 -13.15 8.10 -15.52
C MET A 441 -14.34 7.15 -15.27
N GLY A 442 -15.28 7.25 -16.19
CA GLY A 442 -16.05 6.11 -16.66
C GLY A 442 -17.36 5.88 -15.98
N ALA A 443 -18.41 6.56 -16.41
CA ALA A 443 -19.75 6.03 -16.47
C ALA A 443 -20.68 6.83 -17.37
N ASP A 444 -20.32 7.64 -18.30
CA ASP A 444 -21.22 8.19 -19.32
C ASP A 444 -20.52 8.33 -20.66
N ALA A 445 -19.85 7.25 -21.08
CA ALA A 445 -19.14 7.14 -22.35
C ALA A 445 -20.05 7.05 -23.57
N THR A 446 -21.34 6.85 -23.39
CA THR A 446 -22.27 6.43 -24.45
C THR A 446 -22.55 7.51 -25.50
N VAL A 447 -22.60 8.80 -25.12
CA VAL A 447 -22.88 9.88 -26.10
C VAL A 447 -21.67 10.14 -27.00
N TYR A 448 -20.49 10.18 -26.43
CA TYR A 448 -19.26 10.45 -27.20
C TYR A 448 -18.82 9.30 -28.12
N GLU A 449 -19.29 8.09 -27.87
CA GLU A 449 -19.08 6.91 -28.75
C GLU A 449 -19.89 7.03 -30.06
N GLN A 450 -20.95 7.83 -30.07
CA GLN A 450 -21.78 8.10 -31.24
C GLN A 450 -21.12 9.13 -32.20
N ILE A 451 -20.09 9.85 -31.74
CA ILE A 451 -19.36 10.83 -32.54
C ILE A 451 -18.40 10.12 -33.47
N ASP A 452 -18.41 10.47 -34.75
CA ASP A 452 -17.56 9.88 -35.78
C ASP A 452 -16.08 9.74 -35.31
N VAL A 453 -15.54 8.54 -35.49
CA VAL A 453 -14.16 8.21 -35.11
C VAL A 453 -13.13 9.05 -35.87
N ALA A 454 -13.45 9.52 -37.04
CA ALA A 454 -12.58 10.37 -37.86
C ALA A 454 -12.41 11.79 -37.31
N ILE A 455 -13.30 12.24 -36.39
CA ILE A 455 -13.18 13.55 -35.75
C ILE A 455 -12.05 13.48 -34.71
N THR A 456 -11.09 14.40 -34.83
CA THR A 456 -10.00 14.60 -33.85
C THR A 456 -9.96 16.06 -33.42
N THR A 457 -9.47 16.35 -32.24
CA THR A 457 -9.27 17.72 -31.75
C THR A 457 -7.78 17.96 -31.52
N GLU A 458 -7.23 19.02 -32.13
CA GLU A 458 -5.85 19.46 -31.88
C GLU A 458 -5.81 20.49 -30.74
N PHE A 459 -4.89 20.30 -29.79
CA PHE A 459 -4.66 21.25 -28.72
C PHE A 459 -3.60 22.27 -29.11
N VAL A 460 -4.00 23.55 -29.19
CA VAL A 460 -3.13 24.68 -29.62
C VAL A 460 -2.90 25.69 -28.46
N GLY A 461 -3.22 25.32 -27.21
CA GLY A 461 -3.29 26.22 -26.06
C GLY A 461 -2.01 26.34 -25.24
N TYR A 462 -0.84 25.91 -25.75
CA TYR A 462 0.43 26.13 -25.05
C TYR A 462 0.92 27.57 -25.11
N ASP A 463 0.67 28.24 -26.21
CA ASP A 463 1.16 29.61 -26.51
C ASP A 463 0.05 30.67 -26.67
N ARG A 464 -1.22 30.26 -26.65
CA ARG A 464 -2.37 31.14 -26.83
C ARG A 464 -3.56 30.76 -25.96
N LEU A 465 -4.32 31.75 -25.54
CA LEU A 465 -5.54 31.61 -24.75
C LEU A 465 -6.82 31.79 -25.55
N THR A 466 -6.70 32.25 -26.80
CA THR A 466 -7.82 32.47 -27.72
C THR A 466 -7.53 31.85 -29.07
N HIS A 467 -8.57 31.29 -29.71
CA HIS A 467 -8.47 30.67 -31.02
C HIS A 467 -9.83 30.68 -31.74
N GLU A 468 -9.85 30.73 -33.05
CA GLU A 468 -11.07 30.55 -33.85
C GLU A 468 -11.04 29.14 -34.46
N SER A 469 -12.14 28.40 -34.30
CA SER A 469 -12.23 27.03 -34.79
C SER A 469 -13.66 26.70 -35.20
N GLU A 470 -13.79 25.69 -36.05
CA GLU A 470 -15.10 25.17 -36.46
C GLU A 470 -15.63 24.14 -35.43
N ILE A 471 -16.92 24.24 -35.12
CA ILE A 471 -17.62 23.26 -34.31
C ILE A 471 -17.87 21.99 -35.12
N VAL A 472 -17.30 20.88 -34.73
CA VAL A 472 -17.36 19.60 -35.46
C VAL A 472 -18.32 18.59 -34.89
N ALA A 473 -18.70 18.75 -33.61
CA ALA A 473 -19.74 17.96 -32.98
C ALA A 473 -20.33 18.69 -31.77
N ILE A 474 -21.60 18.44 -31.50
CA ILE A 474 -22.30 18.93 -30.32
C ILE A 474 -22.98 17.71 -29.67
N ALA A 475 -22.80 17.52 -28.37
CA ALA A 475 -23.48 16.50 -27.61
C ALA A 475 -24.33 17.14 -26.51
N GLY A 476 -25.63 16.78 -26.50
CA GLY A 476 -26.52 17.04 -25.39
C GLY A 476 -26.32 16.05 -24.23
N GLU A 477 -27.29 15.95 -23.33
CA GLU A 477 -27.15 15.03 -22.16
C GLU A 477 -27.16 13.55 -22.60
N ASP A 478 -28.01 13.16 -23.57
CA ASP A 478 -28.25 11.77 -23.97
C ASP A 478 -27.95 11.44 -25.44
N ALA A 479 -27.72 12.44 -26.28
CA ALA A 479 -27.53 12.26 -27.74
C ALA A 479 -26.66 13.32 -28.37
N VAL A 480 -26.07 12.99 -29.53
CA VAL A 480 -25.44 13.97 -30.43
C VAL A 480 -26.54 14.77 -31.11
N VAL A 481 -26.36 16.10 -31.10
CA VAL A 481 -27.38 17.06 -31.63
C VAL A 481 -26.72 18.05 -32.61
N ASP A 482 -27.58 18.70 -33.42
CA ASP A 482 -27.09 19.69 -34.38
C ASP A 482 -27.00 21.10 -33.78
N SER A 483 -27.66 21.36 -32.66
CA SER A 483 -27.63 22.66 -31.96
C SER A 483 -27.95 22.52 -30.47
N LEU A 484 -27.53 23.55 -29.68
CA LEU A 484 -27.94 23.78 -28.31
C LEU A 484 -28.50 25.18 -28.18
N SER A 485 -29.64 25.31 -27.49
CA SER A 485 -30.33 26.55 -27.22
C SER A 485 -30.04 27.12 -25.85
N GLU A 486 -30.40 28.38 -25.61
CA GLU A 486 -30.23 29.09 -24.34
C GLU A 486 -30.75 28.27 -23.14
N GLY A 487 -29.88 28.11 -22.12
CA GLY A 487 -30.15 27.38 -20.90
C GLY A 487 -29.84 25.88 -21.01
N GLU A 488 -29.62 25.32 -22.19
CA GLU A 488 -29.30 23.91 -22.36
C GLU A 488 -27.86 23.59 -21.96
N ASN A 489 -27.67 22.47 -21.24
CA ASN A 489 -26.37 21.89 -20.95
C ASN A 489 -25.96 20.97 -22.10
N GLY A 490 -24.64 20.89 -22.30
CA GLY A 490 -24.08 20.01 -23.31
C GLY A 490 -22.57 20.11 -23.39
N SER A 491 -22.01 19.57 -24.46
CA SER A 491 -20.59 19.68 -24.76
C SER A 491 -20.38 19.99 -26.23
N ILE A 492 -19.38 20.81 -26.49
CA ILE A 492 -18.97 21.26 -27.83
C ILE A 492 -17.59 20.68 -28.12
N LEU A 493 -17.45 20.11 -29.33
CA LEU A 493 -16.16 19.63 -29.85
C LEU A 493 -15.80 20.50 -31.08
N VAL A 494 -14.52 20.88 -31.15
CA VAL A 494 -13.99 21.71 -32.23
C VAL A 494 -12.76 21.06 -32.86
N LYS A 495 -12.33 21.54 -34.07
CA LYS A 495 -11.13 21.02 -34.75
C LYS A 495 -9.86 21.33 -33.96
N GLU A 496 -9.71 22.59 -33.55
CA GLU A 496 -8.54 23.08 -32.78
C GLU A 496 -9.01 23.82 -31.54
N THR A 497 -8.37 23.59 -30.40
CA THR A 497 -8.78 24.25 -29.16
C THR A 497 -7.59 24.77 -28.33
N PRO A 498 -7.72 25.99 -27.73
CA PRO A 498 -6.77 26.49 -26.76
C PRO A 498 -7.05 25.96 -25.33
N PHE A 499 -8.17 25.21 -25.13
CA PHE A 499 -8.57 24.69 -23.84
C PHE A 499 -7.82 23.39 -23.53
N TYR A 500 -7.10 23.35 -22.42
CA TYR A 500 -6.44 22.16 -21.92
C TYR A 500 -7.48 21.19 -21.34
N ALA A 501 -7.47 19.96 -21.81
CA ALA A 501 -8.34 18.92 -21.27
C ALA A 501 -7.70 18.27 -20.04
N THR A 502 -8.51 17.91 -19.06
CA THR A 502 -8.06 17.20 -17.84
C THR A 502 -7.18 16.01 -18.18
N MET A 503 -5.91 16.06 -17.79
CA MET A 503 -4.91 15.01 -18.04
C MET A 503 -3.69 15.21 -17.13
N GLY A 504 -3.01 14.11 -16.76
CA GLY A 504 -1.76 14.15 -15.98
C GLY A 504 -1.89 14.82 -14.60
N GLY A 505 -3.09 14.82 -14.02
CA GLY A 505 -3.37 15.48 -12.73
C GLY A 505 -3.71 16.97 -12.81
N GLN A 506 -3.56 17.62 -13.96
CA GLN A 506 -4.02 19.00 -14.18
C GLN A 506 -5.49 19.00 -14.56
N CYS A 507 -6.30 19.87 -13.92
CA CYS A 507 -7.70 20.09 -14.25
C CYS A 507 -7.88 20.73 -15.63
N GLY A 508 -9.03 20.49 -16.24
CA GLY A 508 -9.45 21.11 -17.50
C GLY A 508 -9.69 22.60 -17.34
N ASP A 509 -9.52 23.31 -18.46
CA ASP A 509 -9.81 24.74 -18.49
C ASP A 509 -11.30 25.04 -18.51
N ALA A 510 -11.61 26.23 -18.01
CA ALA A 510 -12.88 26.87 -18.15
C ALA A 510 -12.75 28.13 -19.03
N GLY A 511 -13.88 28.65 -19.53
CA GLY A 511 -13.87 29.85 -20.36
C GLY A 511 -15.15 30.02 -21.15
N VAL A 512 -15.05 30.58 -22.34
CA VAL A 512 -16.19 30.95 -23.17
C VAL A 512 -15.97 30.51 -24.61
N ILE A 513 -17.01 30.02 -25.26
CA ILE A 513 -17.10 29.76 -26.71
C ILE A 513 -18.20 30.70 -27.28
N GLU A 514 -17.84 31.57 -28.19
CA GLU A 514 -18.76 32.53 -28.84
C GLU A 514 -18.88 32.25 -30.32
N THR A 515 -20.11 32.21 -30.81
CA THR A 515 -20.46 32.17 -32.24
C THR A 515 -21.19 33.45 -32.62
N ALA A 516 -21.52 33.62 -33.89
CA ALA A 516 -22.33 34.73 -34.33
C ALA A 516 -23.77 34.73 -33.76
N THR A 517 -24.26 33.58 -33.28
CA THR A 517 -25.63 33.34 -32.87
C THR A 517 -25.79 33.03 -31.38
N GLY A 518 -24.69 32.73 -30.64
CA GLY A 518 -24.83 32.39 -29.27
C GLY A 518 -23.51 32.39 -28.50
N LYS A 519 -23.63 32.23 -27.18
CA LYS A 519 -22.52 32.19 -26.24
C LYS A 519 -22.65 30.99 -25.31
N PHE A 520 -21.60 30.18 -25.23
CA PHE A 520 -21.51 28.98 -24.42
C PHE A 520 -20.48 29.19 -23.32
N ILE A 521 -20.86 28.91 -22.09
CA ILE A 521 -19.97 28.94 -20.93
C ILE A 521 -19.36 27.57 -20.70
N VAL A 522 -18.05 27.43 -20.87
CA VAL A 522 -17.28 26.24 -20.59
C VAL A 522 -16.95 26.19 -19.11
N LYS A 523 -17.43 25.15 -18.43
CA LYS A 523 -17.16 24.89 -17.00
C LYS A 523 -15.98 23.95 -16.80
N ASP A 524 -15.79 23.00 -17.71
CA ASP A 524 -14.74 22.01 -17.68
C ASP A 524 -14.39 21.53 -19.11
N THR A 525 -13.20 21.03 -19.27
CA THR A 525 -12.71 20.48 -20.54
C THR A 525 -12.11 19.10 -20.29
N ILE A 526 -12.61 18.08 -20.97
CA ILE A 526 -12.21 16.68 -20.77
C ILE A 526 -11.75 16.03 -22.07
N LYS A 527 -10.89 15.02 -21.93
CA LYS A 527 -10.50 14.14 -23.05
C LYS A 527 -11.47 12.96 -23.10
N VAL A 528 -12.06 12.72 -24.27
CA VAL A 528 -13.02 11.64 -24.52
C VAL A 528 -12.46 10.61 -25.51
N VAL A 529 -13.22 9.53 -25.75
CA VAL A 529 -12.82 8.40 -26.61
C VAL A 529 -12.32 8.88 -27.98
N GLY A 530 -11.25 8.28 -28.47
CA GLY A 530 -10.63 8.65 -29.78
C GLY A 530 -9.77 9.90 -29.73
N GLY A 531 -9.36 10.37 -28.55
CA GLY A 531 -8.46 11.53 -28.39
C GLY A 531 -9.12 12.89 -28.59
N LYS A 532 -10.46 12.94 -28.70
CA LYS A 532 -11.24 14.15 -28.85
C LYS A 532 -11.27 14.96 -27.56
N ILE A 533 -11.46 16.26 -27.64
CA ILE A 533 -11.59 17.17 -26.50
C ILE A 533 -13.00 17.72 -26.49
N ALA A 534 -13.72 17.51 -25.38
CA ALA A 534 -15.08 17.99 -25.16
C ALA A 534 -15.08 19.16 -24.15
N HIS A 535 -15.67 20.28 -24.57
CA HIS A 535 -15.87 21.46 -23.72
C HIS A 535 -17.26 21.38 -23.10
N ILE A 536 -17.33 21.09 -21.81
CA ILE A 536 -18.57 20.85 -21.06
C ILE A 536 -19.08 22.16 -20.47
N GLY A 537 -20.39 22.45 -20.67
CA GLY A 537 -20.94 23.66 -20.15
C GLY A 537 -22.43 23.84 -20.48
N TYR A 538 -22.84 25.08 -20.71
CA TYR A 538 -24.21 25.44 -21.05
C TYR A 538 -24.25 26.69 -21.95
N VAL A 539 -25.33 26.85 -22.71
CA VAL A 539 -25.55 28.06 -23.51
C VAL A 539 -26.10 29.18 -22.61
N GLU A 540 -25.31 30.26 -22.46
CA GLU A 540 -25.69 31.41 -21.66
C GLU A 540 -26.73 32.29 -22.37
N ASN A 541 -26.61 32.43 -23.69
CA ASN A 541 -27.59 33.13 -24.52
C ASN A 541 -27.54 32.66 -25.98
N GLY A 542 -28.65 32.79 -26.69
CA GLY A 542 -28.74 32.47 -28.11
C GLY A 542 -28.74 30.97 -28.43
N GLU A 543 -28.13 30.62 -29.54
CA GLU A 543 -28.07 29.22 -30.03
C GLU A 543 -26.70 28.94 -30.60
N ILE A 544 -26.14 27.75 -30.30
CA ILE A 544 -24.88 27.25 -30.86
C ILE A 544 -25.22 26.14 -31.85
N LYS A 545 -24.65 26.20 -33.06
CA LYS A 545 -24.93 25.23 -34.14
C LYS A 545 -23.70 24.49 -34.61
N LEU A 546 -23.92 23.26 -35.07
CA LEU A 546 -22.91 22.47 -35.77
C LEU A 546 -22.39 23.24 -37.00
N SER A 547 -21.10 23.17 -37.27
CA SER A 547 -20.38 23.87 -38.32
C SER A 547 -20.28 25.39 -38.16
N ASP A 548 -20.74 25.95 -37.01
CA ASP A 548 -20.45 27.35 -36.73
C ASP A 548 -18.94 27.60 -36.55
N THR A 549 -18.47 28.75 -36.99
CA THR A 549 -17.16 29.25 -36.58
C THR A 549 -17.27 29.86 -35.21
N ALA A 550 -16.52 29.31 -34.27
CA ALA A 550 -16.55 29.72 -32.88
C ALA A 550 -15.22 30.37 -32.47
N LYS A 551 -15.33 31.45 -31.73
CA LYS A 551 -14.20 32.05 -30.98
C LYS A 551 -14.12 31.44 -29.61
N LEU A 552 -13.05 30.74 -29.36
CA LEU A 552 -12.73 30.12 -28.10
C LEU A 552 -11.87 31.06 -27.26
N SER A 553 -12.21 31.25 -25.99
CA SER A 553 -11.49 32.10 -25.06
C SER A 553 -11.36 31.42 -23.70
N VAL A 554 -10.14 31.00 -23.34
CA VAL A 554 -9.82 30.39 -22.04
C VAL A 554 -9.86 31.46 -20.96
N ASP A 555 -10.32 31.12 -19.75
CA ASP A 555 -10.22 31.96 -18.56
C ASP A 555 -8.74 32.16 -18.20
N ALA A 556 -8.18 33.30 -18.53
CA ALA A 556 -6.76 33.59 -18.38
C ALA A 556 -6.31 33.58 -16.91
N ASP A 557 -7.15 34.03 -15.98
CA ASP A 557 -6.83 34.07 -14.54
C ASP A 557 -6.76 32.64 -13.97
N LYS A 558 -7.73 31.80 -14.26
CA LYS A 558 -7.73 30.41 -13.84
C LYS A 558 -6.56 29.62 -14.43
N ARG A 559 -6.32 29.76 -15.74
CA ARG A 559 -5.19 29.12 -16.41
C ARG A 559 -3.85 29.53 -15.81
N LEU A 560 -3.64 30.81 -15.53
CA LEU A 560 -2.40 31.29 -14.94
C LEU A 560 -2.15 30.67 -13.56
N HIS A 561 -3.17 30.66 -12.69
CA HIS A 561 -3.04 30.06 -11.36
C HIS A 561 -2.83 28.54 -11.42
N THR A 562 -3.49 27.86 -12.34
CA THR A 562 -3.23 26.42 -12.59
C THR A 562 -1.79 26.19 -13.05
N CYS A 563 -1.25 27.03 -13.97
CA CYS A 563 0.16 26.96 -14.40
C CYS A 563 1.14 27.20 -13.24
N MET A 564 0.84 28.16 -12.35
CA MET A 564 1.65 28.40 -11.13
C MET A 564 1.70 27.18 -10.24
N ASN A 565 0.53 26.58 -9.92
CA ASN A 565 0.43 25.40 -9.10
C ASN A 565 1.11 24.19 -9.76
N HIS A 566 0.96 24.02 -11.08
CA HIS A 566 1.58 22.91 -11.81
C HIS A 566 3.11 23.04 -11.83
N SER A 567 3.62 24.22 -12.13
CA SER A 567 5.07 24.46 -12.11
C SER A 567 5.67 24.30 -10.71
N ALA A 568 4.95 24.74 -9.67
CA ALA A 568 5.35 24.51 -8.29
C ALA A 568 5.37 23.03 -7.90
N THR A 569 4.51 22.19 -8.52
CA THR A 569 4.50 20.73 -8.31
C THR A 569 5.82 20.09 -8.75
N HIS A 570 6.38 20.51 -9.87
CA HIS A 570 7.68 20.03 -10.36
C HIS A 570 8.83 20.44 -9.43
N LEU A 571 8.81 21.69 -8.97
CA LEU A 571 9.79 22.16 -7.98
C LEU A 571 9.67 21.36 -6.68
N LEU A 572 8.44 21.11 -6.21
CA LEU A 572 8.16 20.31 -5.01
C LEU A 572 8.68 18.89 -5.14
N GLN A 573 8.42 18.22 -6.27
CA GLN A 573 8.91 16.85 -6.50
C GLN A 573 10.42 16.78 -6.40
N LYS A 574 11.13 17.70 -7.03
CA LYS A 574 12.60 17.74 -6.97
C LYS A 574 13.12 18.10 -5.59
N ALA A 575 12.49 19.02 -4.87
CA ALA A 575 12.84 19.36 -3.50
C ALA A 575 12.66 18.17 -2.55
N LEU A 576 11.55 17.44 -2.67
CA LEU A 576 11.31 16.22 -1.90
C LEU A 576 12.38 15.14 -2.17
N LYS A 577 12.75 14.92 -3.43
CA LYS A 577 13.87 14.00 -3.77
C LYS A 577 15.19 14.46 -3.19
N THR A 578 15.43 15.75 -3.11
CA THR A 578 16.66 16.31 -2.57
C THR A 578 16.75 16.14 -1.06
N VAL A 579 15.64 16.33 -0.34
CA VAL A 579 15.60 16.27 1.14
C VAL A 579 15.44 14.84 1.65
N LEU A 580 14.56 14.06 1.03
CA LEU A 580 14.18 12.73 1.51
C LEU A 580 14.92 11.58 0.81
N GLY A 581 15.50 11.84 -0.36
CA GLY A 581 16.25 10.84 -1.14
C GLY A 581 15.57 10.36 -2.41
N GLY A 582 16.32 9.60 -3.22
CA GLY A 582 15.93 9.19 -4.57
C GLY A 582 14.72 8.26 -4.67
N HIS A 583 14.28 7.65 -3.57
CA HIS A 583 13.11 6.78 -3.51
C HIS A 583 11.77 7.52 -3.62
N VAL A 584 11.78 8.85 -3.49
CA VAL A 584 10.58 9.66 -3.62
C VAL A 584 10.14 9.69 -5.08
N GLU A 585 8.97 9.09 -5.35
CA GLU A 585 8.36 9.08 -6.67
C GLU A 585 6.91 9.52 -6.59
N GLN A 586 6.40 10.10 -7.68
CA GLN A 586 5.01 10.51 -7.75
C GLN A 586 4.09 9.27 -7.73
N ALA A 587 3.18 9.22 -6.75
CA ALA A 587 2.09 8.24 -6.67
C ALA A 587 0.76 8.82 -7.17
N GLY A 588 0.63 10.14 -7.24
CA GLY A 588 -0.53 10.85 -7.77
C GLY A 588 -0.33 12.35 -7.72
N SER A 589 -1.08 13.07 -8.55
CA SER A 589 -1.07 14.53 -8.58
C SER A 589 -2.47 15.07 -8.85
N TYR A 590 -2.77 16.25 -8.35
CA TYR A 590 -3.95 17.02 -8.67
C TYR A 590 -3.62 18.50 -8.60
N VAL A 591 -3.88 19.23 -9.67
CA VAL A 591 -3.55 20.63 -9.80
C VAL A 591 -4.73 21.39 -10.37
N ASP A 592 -5.20 22.38 -9.66
CA ASP A 592 -6.21 23.33 -10.10
C ASP A 592 -5.76 24.78 -9.85
N GLN A 593 -6.66 25.74 -10.04
CA GLN A 593 -6.39 27.16 -9.84
C GLN A 593 -6.17 27.54 -8.37
N ASP A 594 -6.69 26.76 -7.44
CA ASP A 594 -6.74 27.09 -6.01
C ASP A 594 -5.60 26.45 -5.23
N ARG A 595 -5.18 25.24 -5.62
CA ARG A 595 -4.14 24.46 -4.92
C ARG A 595 -3.47 23.43 -5.80
N LEU A 596 -2.38 22.89 -5.29
CA LEU A 596 -1.80 21.64 -5.75
C LEU A 596 -1.85 20.58 -4.66
N ARG A 597 -1.98 19.32 -5.08
CA ARG A 597 -1.87 18.13 -4.26
C ARG A 597 -0.88 17.18 -4.91
N PHE A 598 0.09 16.72 -4.12
CA PHE A 598 1.12 15.81 -4.58
C PHE A 598 1.20 14.60 -3.65
N ASP A 599 0.93 13.42 -4.20
CA ASP A 599 1.03 12.14 -3.51
C ASP A 599 2.36 11.50 -3.92
N PHE A 600 3.16 11.07 -2.97
CA PHE A 600 4.50 10.55 -3.23
C PHE A 600 4.86 9.38 -2.32
N THR A 601 5.80 8.56 -2.77
CA THR A 601 6.26 7.39 -2.02
C THR A 601 7.20 7.81 -0.90
N HIS A 602 6.77 7.57 0.35
CA HIS A 602 7.62 7.75 1.54
C HIS A 602 6.98 7.01 2.74
N ASN A 603 7.82 6.38 3.57
CA ASN A 603 7.36 5.42 4.57
C ASN A 603 6.95 6.04 5.91
N GLN A 604 7.34 7.28 6.19
CA GLN A 604 7.09 7.95 7.48
C GLN A 604 6.53 9.36 7.28
N ALA A 605 5.98 9.94 8.35
CA ALA A 605 5.58 11.35 8.34
C ALA A 605 6.84 12.24 8.23
N LEU A 606 6.75 13.31 7.44
CA LEU A 606 7.82 14.28 7.38
C LEU A 606 7.93 15.01 8.72
N SER A 607 9.18 15.23 9.17
CA SER A 607 9.44 16.10 10.29
C SER A 607 9.15 17.57 9.93
N LYS A 608 9.00 18.40 10.94
CA LYS A 608 8.80 19.83 10.73
C LYS A 608 9.99 20.47 9.99
N GLU A 609 11.18 20.03 10.31
CA GLU A 609 12.43 20.49 9.72
C GLU A 609 12.53 20.08 8.24
N GLU A 610 12.12 18.87 7.88
CA GLU A 610 12.07 18.41 6.48
C GLU A 610 11.05 19.20 5.67
N ILE A 611 9.85 19.46 6.22
CA ILE A 611 8.84 20.32 5.57
C ILE A 611 9.37 21.73 5.33
N GLU A 612 10.01 22.33 6.34
CA GLU A 612 10.62 23.67 6.25
C GLU A 612 11.75 23.70 5.20
N GLN A 613 12.58 22.67 5.11
CA GLN A 613 13.64 22.56 4.10
C GLN A 613 13.08 22.45 2.68
N VAL A 614 12.08 21.60 2.47
CA VAL A 614 11.41 21.43 1.17
C VAL A 614 10.78 22.76 0.74
N GLU A 615 10.06 23.44 1.64
CA GLU A 615 9.42 24.72 1.36
C GLU A 615 10.45 25.80 1.05
N ALA A 616 11.58 25.82 1.78
CA ALA A 616 12.68 26.77 1.55
C ALA A 616 13.31 26.58 0.17
N ILE A 617 13.61 25.33 -0.23
CA ILE A 617 14.18 25.01 -1.54
C ILE A 617 13.23 25.45 -2.67
N VAL A 618 11.93 25.15 -2.56
CA VAL A 618 10.96 25.55 -3.59
C VAL A 618 10.90 27.07 -3.72
N ASN A 619 10.82 27.81 -2.59
CA ASN A 619 10.78 29.28 -2.62
C ASN A 619 12.11 29.89 -3.10
N GLU A 620 13.25 29.26 -2.82
CA GLU A 620 14.55 29.67 -3.37
C GLU A 620 14.54 29.62 -4.90
N LYS A 621 14.05 28.49 -5.47
CA LYS A 621 13.97 28.31 -6.94
C LYS A 621 12.92 29.23 -7.59
N ILE A 622 11.89 29.62 -6.86
CA ILE A 622 10.96 30.68 -7.27
C ILE A 622 11.67 32.02 -7.32
N ALA A 623 12.44 32.36 -6.29
CA ALA A 623 13.17 33.63 -6.19
C ALA A 623 14.30 33.77 -7.23
N GLU A 624 14.90 32.65 -7.68
CA GLU A 624 15.91 32.62 -8.73
C GLU A 624 15.33 33.01 -10.12
N ASP A 625 14.01 33.05 -10.29
CA ASP A 625 13.32 33.39 -11.56
C ASP A 625 13.79 32.56 -12.75
N LEU A 626 13.93 31.24 -12.55
CA LEU A 626 14.44 30.31 -13.54
C LEU A 626 13.53 30.27 -14.79
N PRO A 627 14.08 30.24 -16.01
CA PRO A 627 13.28 30.06 -17.20
C PRO A 627 12.68 28.65 -17.25
N VAL A 628 11.41 28.55 -17.63
CA VAL A 628 10.72 27.28 -17.86
C VAL A 628 10.70 27.00 -19.35
N VAL A 629 11.59 26.14 -19.80
CA VAL A 629 11.79 25.86 -21.22
C VAL A 629 11.20 24.49 -21.56
N THR A 630 10.34 24.48 -22.56
CA THR A 630 9.74 23.24 -23.09
C THR A 630 10.38 22.86 -24.42
N LYS A 631 10.71 21.57 -24.58
CA LYS A 631 11.21 20.99 -25.82
C LYS A 631 10.43 19.72 -26.15
N VAL A 632 10.10 19.53 -27.44
CA VAL A 632 9.55 18.29 -27.96
C VAL A 632 10.70 17.51 -28.60
N MET A 633 10.88 16.25 -28.19
CA MET A 633 11.97 15.39 -28.69
C MET A 633 11.54 13.91 -28.64
N SER A 634 12.34 13.03 -29.20
CA SER A 634 12.09 11.59 -29.06
C SER A 634 12.24 11.12 -27.60
N LEU A 635 11.53 10.06 -27.22
CA LEU A 635 11.65 9.49 -25.88
C LEU A 635 13.08 9.06 -25.54
N GLU A 636 13.82 8.56 -26.53
CA GLU A 636 15.23 8.19 -26.35
C GLU A 636 16.14 9.40 -26.08
N GLU A 637 15.91 10.52 -26.75
CA GLU A 637 16.65 11.75 -26.48
C GLU A 637 16.31 12.29 -25.09
N ALA A 638 15.03 12.26 -24.72
CA ALA A 638 14.59 12.69 -23.41
C ALA A 638 15.23 11.88 -22.26
N LYS A 639 15.33 10.57 -22.40
CA LYS A 639 16.04 9.71 -21.43
C LYS A 639 17.53 10.11 -21.29
N LYS A 640 18.18 10.50 -22.36
CA LYS A 640 19.60 10.94 -22.32
C LYS A 640 19.80 12.28 -21.59
N THR A 641 18.77 13.12 -21.51
CA THR A 641 18.83 14.39 -20.74
C THR A 641 18.71 14.19 -19.23
N GLY A 642 18.44 12.98 -18.75
CA GLY A 642 18.15 12.69 -17.35
C GLY A 642 16.75 13.14 -16.92
N ALA A 643 15.84 13.37 -17.90
CA ALA A 643 14.47 13.75 -17.61
C ALA A 643 13.75 12.69 -16.79
N MET A 644 13.10 13.10 -15.71
CA MET A 644 12.27 12.22 -14.90
C MET A 644 11.00 11.85 -15.68
N ALA A 645 10.76 10.55 -15.85
CA ALA A 645 9.54 10.00 -16.42
C ALA A 645 8.68 9.40 -15.30
N LEU A 646 7.36 9.55 -15.36
CA LEU A 646 6.46 8.92 -14.41
C LEU A 646 6.37 7.42 -14.72
N PHE A 647 6.53 6.60 -13.69
CA PHE A 647 6.35 5.15 -13.80
C PHE A 647 4.89 4.82 -14.15
N GLY A 648 4.70 4.06 -15.24
CA GLY A 648 3.38 3.53 -15.63
C GLY A 648 2.59 4.38 -16.63
N GLU A 649 3.09 5.53 -17.09
CA GLU A 649 2.50 6.26 -18.20
C GLU A 649 3.03 5.76 -19.56
N LYS A 650 2.13 5.60 -20.54
CA LYS A 650 2.50 5.30 -21.93
C LYS A 650 2.88 6.60 -22.62
N TYR A 651 4.16 6.79 -22.84
CA TYR A 651 4.66 7.89 -23.66
C TYR A 651 4.64 7.50 -25.14
N GLY A 652 4.27 8.43 -26.00
CA GLY A 652 4.41 8.26 -27.47
C GLY A 652 5.88 8.30 -27.90
N GLU A 653 6.11 8.12 -29.21
CA GLU A 653 7.45 8.25 -29.80
C GLU A 653 8.09 9.62 -29.56
N THR A 654 7.27 10.66 -29.47
CA THR A 654 7.68 12.02 -29.14
C THR A 654 7.08 12.46 -27.82
N VAL A 655 7.91 13.08 -26.99
CA VAL A 655 7.56 13.54 -25.64
C VAL A 655 7.90 15.02 -25.45
N ARG A 656 7.15 15.66 -24.57
CA ARG A 656 7.38 17.04 -24.15
C ARG A 656 8.19 17.06 -22.86
N VAL A 657 9.39 17.63 -22.92
CA VAL A 657 10.30 17.79 -21.78
C VAL A 657 10.19 19.22 -21.26
N VAL A 658 9.84 19.38 -20.01
CA VAL A 658 9.78 20.65 -19.30
C VAL A 658 11.01 20.78 -18.44
N ASN A 659 11.75 21.88 -18.62
CA ASN A 659 13.02 22.14 -17.96
C ASN A 659 12.92 23.47 -17.20
N MET A 660 13.19 23.45 -15.90
CA MET A 660 13.21 24.61 -15.00
C MET A 660 14.66 24.86 -14.54
N GLY A 661 15.42 25.53 -15.40
CA GLY A 661 16.87 25.64 -15.23
C GLY A 661 17.54 24.26 -15.18
N ASP A 662 18.57 24.11 -14.35
CA ASP A 662 19.23 22.81 -14.09
C ASP A 662 18.62 22.07 -12.88
N PHE A 663 17.54 22.61 -12.31
CA PHE A 663 16.97 22.08 -11.08
C PHE A 663 15.98 20.93 -11.32
N SER A 664 15.00 21.12 -12.21
CA SER A 664 13.99 20.08 -12.54
C SER A 664 13.90 19.88 -14.06
N ILE A 665 13.97 18.63 -14.50
CA ILE A 665 13.79 18.21 -15.89
C ILE A 665 12.82 17.02 -15.87
N GLU A 666 11.62 17.20 -16.44
CA GLU A 666 10.55 16.20 -16.36
C GLU A 666 9.77 16.06 -17.66
N LEU A 667 9.25 14.85 -17.91
CA LEU A 667 8.29 14.61 -18.99
C LEU A 667 6.92 15.12 -18.55
N CYS A 668 6.39 16.15 -19.19
CA CYS A 668 5.12 16.73 -18.81
C CYS A 668 4.35 17.33 -20.01
N GLY A 669 3.09 16.90 -20.18
CA GLY A 669 2.15 17.43 -21.19
C GLY A 669 1.32 18.62 -20.68
N GLY A 670 1.47 19.07 -19.46
CA GLY A 670 0.68 20.14 -18.86
C GLY A 670 1.10 21.56 -19.27
N THR A 671 0.37 22.54 -18.77
CA THR A 671 0.67 23.97 -18.97
C THR A 671 1.46 24.54 -17.82
N HIS A 672 2.44 25.40 -18.10
CA HIS A 672 3.39 25.93 -17.12
C HIS A 672 3.53 27.44 -17.24
N VAL A 673 4.10 28.06 -16.20
CA VAL A 673 4.55 29.45 -16.25
C VAL A 673 5.79 29.58 -17.14
N GLU A 674 6.05 30.79 -17.67
CA GLU A 674 7.25 31.05 -18.48
C GLU A 674 8.53 31.11 -17.62
N LYS A 675 8.40 31.50 -16.36
CA LYS A 675 9.48 31.63 -15.39
C LYS A 675 8.99 31.26 -13.99
N THR A 676 9.85 30.68 -13.15
CA THR A 676 9.49 30.29 -11.79
C THR A 676 9.08 31.47 -10.90
N GLY A 677 9.61 32.67 -11.13
CA GLY A 677 9.24 33.88 -10.38
C GLY A 677 7.77 34.27 -10.50
N VAL A 678 7.08 33.88 -11.58
CA VAL A 678 5.63 34.09 -11.75
C VAL A 678 4.81 33.38 -10.65
N ILE A 679 5.32 32.29 -10.06
CA ILE A 679 4.68 31.54 -8.96
C ILE A 679 4.55 32.41 -7.70
N ALA A 680 5.41 33.40 -7.54
CA ALA A 680 5.50 34.41 -6.46
C ALA A 680 5.88 33.81 -5.10
N THR A 681 5.11 32.88 -4.56
CA THR A 681 5.38 32.19 -3.29
C THR A 681 4.73 30.84 -3.24
N PHE A 682 5.31 29.94 -2.42
CA PHE A 682 4.83 28.58 -2.22
C PHE A 682 4.68 28.29 -0.73
N LYS A 683 3.57 27.66 -0.32
CA LYS A 683 3.30 27.28 1.07
C LYS A 683 2.71 25.89 1.17
N ILE A 684 3.36 25.00 1.90
CA ILE A 684 2.80 23.71 2.30
C ILE A 684 1.78 23.95 3.42
N VAL A 685 0.55 23.49 3.22
CA VAL A 685 -0.55 23.67 4.19
C VAL A 685 -0.87 22.38 4.93
N SER A 686 -0.62 21.23 4.35
CA SER A 686 -0.81 19.94 5.00
C SER A 686 0.16 18.88 4.48
N GLU A 687 0.52 17.94 5.36
CA GLU A 687 1.23 16.72 5.06
C GLU A 687 0.55 15.58 5.82
N ALA A 688 0.16 14.50 5.14
CA ALA A 688 -0.55 13.37 5.73
C ALA A 688 -0.30 12.05 4.99
N GLY A 689 -0.47 10.91 5.67
CA GLY A 689 -0.52 9.60 5.03
C GLY A 689 -1.86 9.35 4.35
N VAL A 690 -1.86 8.83 3.12
CA VAL A 690 -3.08 8.48 2.38
C VAL A 690 -3.19 6.97 2.11
N ALA A 691 -2.04 6.31 2.06
CA ALA A 691 -1.93 4.85 1.98
C ALA A 691 -0.62 4.42 2.64
N ALA A 692 -0.44 3.12 2.82
CA ALA A 692 0.84 2.62 3.30
C ALA A 692 1.95 2.97 2.31
N GLY A 693 3.02 3.58 2.80
CA GLY A 693 4.14 4.02 1.98
C GLY A 693 3.84 5.21 1.04
N VAL A 694 2.66 5.85 1.15
CA VAL A 694 2.31 7.02 0.33
C VAL A 694 1.92 8.19 1.22
N ARG A 695 2.61 9.30 1.04
CA ARG A 695 2.38 10.57 1.71
C ARG A 695 1.75 11.57 0.74
N ARG A 696 0.97 12.48 1.27
CA ARG A 696 0.31 13.57 0.53
C ARG A 696 0.74 14.91 1.06
N ILE A 697 1.15 15.78 0.17
CA ILE A 697 1.31 17.20 0.44
C ILE A 697 0.21 17.97 -0.29
N GLU A 698 -0.42 18.91 0.41
CA GLU A 698 -1.22 19.98 -0.21
C GLU A 698 -0.50 21.30 -0.03
N ALA A 699 -0.41 22.07 -1.09
CA ALA A 699 0.27 23.36 -1.08
C ALA A 699 -0.46 24.41 -1.91
N LEU A 700 -0.14 25.64 -1.63
CA LEU A 700 -0.71 26.85 -2.23
C LEU A 700 0.39 27.68 -2.86
N THR A 701 0.04 28.38 -3.94
CA THR A 701 0.93 29.35 -4.57
C THR A 701 0.28 30.74 -4.62
N SER A 702 1.08 31.78 -4.88
CA SER A 702 0.62 33.13 -5.19
C SER A 702 -0.49 33.62 -4.25
N ARG A 703 -1.63 34.07 -4.80
CA ARG A 703 -2.75 34.61 -4.02
C ARG A 703 -3.31 33.64 -2.99
N GLY A 704 -3.30 32.32 -3.27
CA GLY A 704 -3.74 31.30 -2.32
C GLY A 704 -2.85 31.29 -1.07
N ALA A 705 -1.53 31.35 -1.25
CA ALA A 705 -0.57 31.45 -0.15
C ALA A 705 -0.68 32.76 0.59
N PHE A 706 -0.86 33.90 -0.10
CA PHE A 706 -1.10 35.21 0.54
C PHE A 706 -2.38 35.23 1.36
N ALA A 707 -3.47 34.65 0.83
CA ALA A 707 -4.72 34.54 1.56
C ALA A 707 -4.56 33.70 2.84
N TYR A 708 -3.79 32.62 2.77
CA TYR A 708 -3.47 31.78 3.92
C TYR A 708 -2.71 32.56 4.99
N TYR A 709 -1.66 33.30 4.64
CA TYR A 709 -0.91 34.13 5.59
C TYR A 709 -1.77 35.22 6.19
N HIS A 710 -2.61 35.89 5.38
CA HIS A 710 -3.53 36.92 5.86
C HIS A 710 -4.55 36.37 6.86
N ASN A 711 -5.07 35.16 6.62
CA ASN A 711 -5.96 34.47 7.56
C ASN A 711 -5.26 34.15 8.89
N LEU A 712 -4.01 33.70 8.83
CA LEU A 712 -3.18 33.46 10.03
C LEU A 712 -2.95 34.75 10.81
N GLU A 713 -2.59 35.83 10.11
CA GLU A 713 -2.41 37.14 10.73
C GLU A 713 -3.70 37.64 11.42
N ASN A 714 -4.85 37.50 10.75
CA ASN A 714 -6.13 37.86 11.31
C ASN A 714 -6.50 37.01 12.53
N THR A 715 -6.25 35.73 12.48
CA THR A 715 -6.46 34.81 13.61
C THR A 715 -5.58 35.18 14.79
N LEU A 716 -4.32 35.50 14.53
CA LEU A 716 -3.38 35.97 15.56
C LEU A 716 -3.86 37.30 16.19
N LYS A 717 -4.30 38.27 15.37
CA LYS A 717 -4.88 39.53 15.85
C LYS A 717 -6.12 39.32 16.72
N GLN A 718 -7.03 38.44 16.31
CA GLN A 718 -8.23 38.10 17.08
C GLN A 718 -7.88 37.41 18.41
N ALA A 719 -6.95 36.43 18.39
CA ALA A 719 -6.48 35.77 19.59
C ALA A 719 -5.80 36.73 20.57
N SER A 720 -4.97 37.65 20.06
CA SER A 720 -4.30 38.69 20.84
C SER A 720 -5.32 39.65 21.48
N ALA A 721 -6.31 40.08 20.71
CA ALA A 721 -7.40 40.93 21.23
C ALA A 721 -8.22 40.19 22.32
N ALA A 722 -8.57 38.94 22.14
CA ALA A 722 -9.28 38.12 23.12
C ALA A 722 -8.48 37.94 24.42
N ALA A 723 -7.17 37.74 24.32
CA ALA A 723 -6.26 37.63 25.46
C ALA A 723 -5.88 38.98 26.06
N LYS A 724 -6.24 40.08 25.43
CA LYS A 724 -5.82 41.46 25.78
C LYS A 724 -4.30 41.56 25.87
N ALA A 725 -3.62 41.08 24.87
CA ALA A 725 -2.15 41.08 24.74
C ALA A 725 -1.71 41.52 23.35
N GLU A 726 -0.52 42.09 23.23
CA GLU A 726 0.12 42.30 21.95
C GLU A 726 0.56 40.93 21.38
N PRO A 727 0.58 40.73 20.03
CA PRO A 727 0.96 39.46 19.39
C PRO A 727 2.30 38.90 19.91
N ALA A 728 3.29 39.75 20.16
CA ALA A 728 4.58 39.31 20.67
C ALA A 728 4.53 38.70 22.08
N ASN A 729 3.57 39.08 22.89
CA ASN A 729 3.42 38.66 24.29
C ASN A 729 2.24 37.71 24.50
N LEU A 730 1.62 37.24 23.40
CA LEU A 730 0.40 36.45 23.47
C LEU A 730 0.62 35.11 24.20
N VAL A 731 1.71 34.43 23.92
CA VAL A 731 2.03 33.12 24.53
C VAL A 731 2.22 33.28 26.04
N GLU A 732 3.05 34.22 26.45
CA GLU A 732 3.29 34.53 27.88
C GLU A 732 1.98 34.89 28.61
N LYS A 733 1.13 35.71 27.96
CA LYS A 733 -0.18 36.07 28.52
C LYS A 733 -1.09 34.86 28.71
N ILE A 734 -1.16 33.96 27.73
CA ILE A 734 -1.95 32.74 27.81
C ILE A 734 -1.42 31.82 28.92
N GLU A 735 -0.11 31.62 29.01
CA GLU A 735 0.52 30.84 30.08
C GLU A 735 0.22 31.42 31.46
N GLY A 736 0.30 32.77 31.60
CA GLY A 736 -0.08 33.48 32.82
C GLY A 736 -1.56 33.27 33.18
N MET A 737 -2.46 33.35 32.21
CA MET A 737 -3.89 33.11 32.43
C MET A 737 -4.17 31.64 32.86
N LEU A 738 -3.48 30.67 32.25
CA LEU A 738 -3.60 29.26 32.64
C LEU A 738 -3.09 29.00 34.07
N ALA A 739 -1.99 29.64 34.46
CA ALA A 739 -1.46 29.55 35.81
C ALA A 739 -2.44 30.19 36.84
N GLU A 740 -3.03 31.37 36.52
CA GLU A 740 -4.02 32.04 37.35
C GLU A 740 -5.29 31.17 37.50
N ILE A 741 -5.81 30.60 36.40
CA ILE A 741 -6.96 29.69 36.45
C ILE A 741 -6.68 28.50 37.39
N LYS A 742 -5.47 27.89 37.30
CA LYS A 742 -5.09 26.79 38.19
C LYS A 742 -5.00 27.21 39.64
N GLN A 743 -4.47 28.39 39.91
CA GLN A 743 -4.44 28.96 41.25
C GLN A 743 -5.85 29.20 41.78
N LEU A 744 -6.72 29.88 41.01
CA LEU A 744 -8.10 30.18 41.39
C LEU A 744 -8.92 28.90 41.62
N GLN A 745 -8.70 27.88 40.81
CA GLN A 745 -9.33 26.54 41.05
C GLN A 745 -8.88 25.92 42.39
N SER A 746 -7.60 26.02 42.74
CA SER A 746 -7.08 25.54 44.03
C SER A 746 -7.64 26.35 45.19
N GLU A 747 -7.68 27.65 45.05
CA GLU A 747 -8.27 28.55 46.09
C GLU A 747 -9.76 28.30 46.28
N ASN A 748 -10.51 28.17 45.20
CA ASN A 748 -11.94 27.83 45.22
C ASN A 748 -12.17 26.50 45.92
N GLN A 749 -11.33 25.47 45.67
CA GLN A 749 -11.42 24.19 46.35
C GLN A 749 -11.15 24.36 47.86
N LYS A 750 -10.09 25.09 48.22
CA LYS A 750 -9.79 25.37 49.64
C LYS A 750 -10.91 26.13 50.35
N LEU A 751 -11.53 27.09 49.65
CA LEU A 751 -12.67 27.84 50.20
C LEU A 751 -13.89 26.93 50.39
N LYS A 752 -14.17 26.06 49.43
CA LYS A 752 -15.24 25.08 49.54
C LYS A 752 -15.00 24.11 50.70
N ASP A 753 -13.78 23.63 50.89
CA ASP A 753 -13.42 22.76 52.02
C ASP A 753 -13.59 23.51 53.37
N LYS A 754 -13.19 24.79 53.44
CA LYS A 754 -13.40 25.61 54.63
C LYS A 754 -14.90 25.82 54.94
N MET A 755 -15.69 26.08 53.90
CA MET A 755 -17.15 26.26 54.05
C MET A 755 -17.81 24.94 54.51
N ALA A 756 -17.38 23.78 53.96
CA ALA A 756 -17.85 22.48 54.37
C ALA A 756 -17.54 22.20 55.87
N LYS A 757 -16.33 22.55 56.32
CA LYS A 757 -15.94 22.42 57.71
C LYS A 757 -16.74 23.34 58.64
N ALA A 758 -16.95 24.57 58.24
CA ALA A 758 -17.74 25.55 59.01
C ALA A 758 -19.25 25.16 59.14
N ALA A 759 -19.77 24.51 58.08
CA ALA A 759 -21.17 24.06 58.06
C ALA A 759 -21.47 22.88 59.00
N VAL A 760 -20.44 22.21 59.53
CA VAL A 760 -20.58 20.97 60.33
C VAL A 760 -20.60 21.22 61.82
N GLY A 761 -20.05 22.33 62.31
CA GLY A 761 -20.04 22.66 63.77
C GLY A 761 -19.38 21.57 64.61
N ASP A 762 -19.78 21.47 65.89
CA ASP A 762 -19.27 20.40 66.77
C ASP A 762 -20.17 19.15 66.68
N VAL A 763 -20.01 18.39 65.65
CA VAL A 763 -20.91 17.25 65.29
C VAL A 763 -20.64 15.99 66.13
N LEU A 764 -19.63 15.97 66.99
CA LEU A 764 -19.34 14.79 67.80
C LEU A 764 -20.43 14.57 68.86
N SER A 765 -21.24 15.57 69.12
CA SER A 765 -22.44 15.45 69.96
C SER A 765 -23.55 14.59 69.38
N ASP A 766 -23.57 14.43 68.01
CA ASP A 766 -24.62 13.72 67.28
C ASP A 766 -24.25 12.24 67.01
N VAL A 767 -23.18 11.73 67.65
CA VAL A 767 -22.82 10.33 67.53
C VAL A 767 -23.89 9.45 68.27
N VAL A 768 -24.45 8.53 67.48
CA VAL A 768 -25.45 7.58 67.94
C VAL A 768 -24.83 6.19 68.09
N SER A 769 -25.05 5.52 69.22
CA SER A 769 -24.62 4.14 69.38
C SER A 769 -25.73 3.20 68.84
N VAL A 770 -25.38 2.33 67.97
CA VAL A 770 -26.26 1.32 67.35
C VAL A 770 -25.61 -0.05 67.58
N GLY A 771 -26.07 -0.75 68.63
CA GLY A 771 -25.39 -1.96 69.10
C GLY A 771 -23.96 -1.64 69.53
N ASP A 772 -22.98 -2.39 69.03
CA ASP A 772 -21.56 -2.20 69.32
C ASP A 772 -20.87 -1.11 68.46
N TYR A 773 -21.62 -0.44 67.61
CA TYR A 773 -21.06 0.55 66.64
C TYR A 773 -21.46 1.97 67.01
N LYS A 774 -20.54 2.89 66.71
CA LYS A 774 -20.82 4.32 66.72
C LYS A 774 -21.16 4.75 65.28
N VAL A 775 -22.23 5.47 65.08
CA VAL A 775 -22.68 6.03 63.82
C VAL A 775 -22.79 7.54 63.97
N LEU A 776 -22.13 8.25 63.03
CA LEU A 776 -22.15 9.69 62.94
C LEU A 776 -22.91 10.13 61.68
N PRO A 777 -24.18 10.47 61.78
CA PRO A 777 -24.94 11.05 60.67
C PRO A 777 -24.71 12.56 60.62
N VAL A 778 -24.32 13.08 59.44
CA VAL A 778 -24.08 14.52 59.23
C VAL A 778 -24.77 14.99 57.96
N SER A 779 -25.61 16.04 58.12
CA SER A 779 -26.24 16.71 56.96
C SER A 779 -25.68 18.09 56.79
N VAL A 780 -25.27 18.39 55.55
CA VAL A 780 -24.73 19.68 55.12
C VAL A 780 -25.47 20.16 53.87
N SER A 781 -25.39 21.46 53.56
CA SER A 781 -25.98 22.01 52.34
C SER A 781 -24.93 22.69 51.49
N GLY A 782 -25.04 22.52 50.15
CA GLY A 782 -24.17 23.21 49.19
C GLY A 782 -22.75 22.68 49.10
N VAL A 783 -22.43 21.53 49.70
CA VAL A 783 -21.10 20.90 49.70
C VAL A 783 -20.99 19.93 48.55
N ASP A 784 -20.05 20.19 47.62
CA ASP A 784 -19.82 19.29 46.48
C ASP A 784 -19.21 17.95 46.93
N MET A 785 -19.19 17.00 46.03
CA MET A 785 -18.76 15.63 46.29
C MET A 785 -17.29 15.53 46.79
N ASN A 786 -16.40 16.41 46.27
CA ASN A 786 -14.98 16.39 46.67
C ASN A 786 -14.80 16.95 48.08
N ALA A 787 -15.43 18.07 48.37
CA ALA A 787 -15.43 18.66 49.71
C ALA A 787 -16.11 17.73 50.72
N LEU A 788 -17.20 17.05 50.30
CA LEU A 788 -17.91 16.07 51.15
C LEU A 788 -17.03 14.84 51.45
N ARG A 789 -16.20 14.42 50.54
CA ARG A 789 -15.21 13.37 50.74
C ARG A 789 -14.14 13.76 51.76
N ASN A 790 -13.57 14.94 51.59
CA ASN A 790 -12.56 15.46 52.51
C ASN A 790 -13.13 15.58 53.93
N LEU A 791 -14.34 16.06 54.04
CA LEU A 791 -15.08 16.13 55.30
C LEU A 791 -15.29 14.73 55.92
N GLY A 792 -15.66 13.75 55.11
CA GLY A 792 -15.86 12.36 55.54
C GLY A 792 -14.56 11.71 56.04
N ASP A 793 -13.43 11.96 55.39
CA ASP A 793 -12.13 11.46 55.86
C ASP A 793 -11.73 12.11 57.22
N GLU A 794 -12.00 13.41 57.37
CA GLU A 794 -11.80 14.11 58.65
C GLU A 794 -12.70 13.56 59.75
N MET A 795 -13.99 13.35 59.47
CA MET A 795 -14.95 12.82 60.46
C MET A 795 -14.64 11.36 60.82
N LYS A 796 -14.21 10.55 59.85
CA LYS A 796 -13.71 9.18 60.06
C LYS A 796 -12.55 9.15 61.08
N THR A 797 -11.67 10.16 61.01
CA THR A 797 -10.55 10.28 61.93
C THR A 797 -11.01 10.69 63.33
N LYS A 798 -11.99 11.62 63.40
CA LYS A 798 -12.51 12.13 64.68
C LYS A 798 -13.38 11.13 65.47
N ILE A 799 -14.16 10.27 64.77
CA ILE A 799 -15.00 9.25 65.40
C ILE A 799 -14.19 8.11 66.04
N ALA A 800 -12.94 7.95 65.61
CA ALA A 800 -11.96 6.94 65.99
C ALA A 800 -12.38 5.47 65.65
N SER A 801 -13.62 5.05 65.98
CA SER A 801 -14.19 3.74 65.63
C SER A 801 -15.69 3.89 65.33
N GLY A 802 -16.11 3.49 64.09
CA GLY A 802 -17.53 3.54 63.74
C GLY A 802 -17.77 3.82 62.22
N VAL A 803 -18.98 4.31 61.90
CA VAL A 803 -19.45 4.61 60.57
C VAL A 803 -19.85 6.07 60.48
N VAL A 804 -19.39 6.76 59.47
CA VAL A 804 -19.76 8.14 59.15
C VAL A 804 -20.69 8.14 57.92
N ILE A 805 -21.83 8.79 58.05
CA ILE A 805 -22.83 8.94 56.99
C ILE A 805 -22.97 10.44 56.70
N LEU A 806 -22.57 10.89 55.51
CA LEU A 806 -22.62 12.29 55.12
C LEU A 806 -23.63 12.46 54.01
N ALA A 807 -24.48 13.46 54.11
CA ALA A 807 -25.38 13.89 53.08
C ALA A 807 -25.21 15.36 52.80
N SER A 808 -25.20 15.75 51.52
CA SER A 808 -25.18 17.15 51.12
C SER A 808 -26.33 17.46 50.18
N ASP A 809 -27.18 18.37 50.61
CA ASP A 809 -28.26 18.92 49.77
C ASP A 809 -27.69 20.01 48.87
N MET A 810 -27.77 19.79 47.55
CA MET A 810 -27.34 20.70 46.50
C MET A 810 -28.49 21.49 45.86
N GLY A 811 -29.70 21.32 46.37
CA GLY A 811 -30.95 21.92 45.90
C GLY A 811 -31.62 21.09 44.80
N ASP A 812 -30.92 20.73 43.77
CA ASP A 812 -31.39 19.88 42.65
C ASP A 812 -31.00 18.41 42.79
N LYS A 813 -30.07 18.11 43.70
CA LYS A 813 -29.55 16.77 43.95
C LYS A 813 -28.99 16.63 45.36
N VAL A 814 -28.91 15.42 45.83
CA VAL A 814 -28.28 15.09 47.10
C VAL A 814 -27.06 14.22 46.86
N ASN A 815 -25.90 14.60 47.42
CA ASN A 815 -24.71 13.78 47.48
C ASN A 815 -24.69 13.00 48.81
N LEU A 816 -24.50 11.71 48.73
CA LEU A 816 -24.42 10.82 49.89
C LEU A 816 -23.11 10.06 49.95
N ILE A 817 -22.46 10.06 51.10
CA ILE A 817 -21.24 9.29 51.33
C ILE A 817 -21.39 8.48 52.61
N VAL A 818 -20.95 7.23 52.58
CA VAL A 818 -20.82 6.38 53.76
C VAL A 818 -19.35 5.93 53.85
N MET A 819 -18.77 6.10 55.05
CA MET A 819 -17.42 5.65 55.35
C MET A 819 -17.40 4.88 56.64
N ALA A 820 -16.62 3.81 56.70
CA ALA A 820 -16.41 3.00 57.91
C ALA A 820 -14.94 2.99 58.32
N THR A 821 -14.62 2.98 59.55
CA THR A 821 -13.27 2.75 60.12
C THR A 821 -12.86 1.30 59.94
N ASP A 822 -11.56 1.01 59.95
CA ASP A 822 -11.03 -0.30 59.63
C ASP A 822 -11.42 -1.38 60.70
N ASP A 823 -11.54 -0.95 61.90
CA ASP A 823 -12.05 -1.77 63.02
C ASP A 823 -13.55 -2.05 62.91
N ALA A 824 -14.36 -1.06 62.53
CA ALA A 824 -15.78 -1.24 62.26
C ALA A 824 -15.99 -2.19 61.06
N VAL A 825 -15.17 -2.11 60.04
CA VAL A 825 -15.22 -3.04 58.89
C VAL A 825 -14.89 -4.47 59.32
N LYS A 826 -13.82 -4.65 60.11
CA LYS A 826 -13.49 -5.96 60.70
C LYS A 826 -14.58 -6.55 61.58
N ALA A 827 -15.34 -5.70 62.25
CA ALA A 827 -16.49 -6.11 63.08
C ALA A 827 -17.79 -6.29 62.24
N GLY A 828 -17.75 -6.15 60.90
CA GLY A 828 -18.86 -6.45 60.00
C GLY A 828 -19.60 -5.23 59.43
N ALA A 829 -19.20 -4.02 59.74
CA ALA A 829 -19.80 -2.80 59.13
C ALA A 829 -19.31 -2.64 57.68
N HIS A 830 -20.20 -2.75 56.70
CA HIS A 830 -19.87 -2.65 55.29
C HIS A 830 -20.52 -1.41 54.66
N ALA A 831 -19.72 -0.38 54.37
CA ALA A 831 -20.20 0.89 53.85
C ALA A 831 -21.10 0.72 52.59
N GLY A 832 -20.75 -0.23 51.71
CA GLY A 832 -21.50 -0.57 50.49
C GLY A 832 -22.89 -1.15 50.77
N ASN A 833 -23.01 -1.97 51.80
CA ASN A 833 -24.30 -2.54 52.17
C ASN A 833 -25.19 -1.51 52.90
N ILE A 834 -24.57 -0.61 53.66
CA ILE A 834 -25.26 0.47 54.36
C ILE A 834 -25.84 1.45 53.32
N ILE A 835 -25.04 1.91 52.37
CA ILE A 835 -25.49 2.86 51.35
C ILE A 835 -26.57 2.26 50.43
N LYS A 836 -26.49 0.95 50.09
CA LYS A 836 -27.55 0.25 49.35
C LYS A 836 -28.91 0.25 50.04
N LYS A 837 -28.91 0.21 51.38
CA LYS A 837 -30.13 0.25 52.20
C LYS A 837 -30.67 1.68 52.34
N ILE A 838 -29.79 2.67 52.49
CA ILE A 838 -30.15 4.07 52.72
C ILE A 838 -30.58 4.75 51.43
N ALA A 839 -29.90 4.48 50.30
CA ALA A 839 -30.13 5.16 49.03
C ALA A 839 -31.58 5.07 48.53
N PRO A 840 -32.27 3.93 48.59
CA PRO A 840 -33.69 3.86 48.21
C PRO A 840 -34.61 4.68 49.12
N MET A 841 -34.28 4.81 50.41
CA MET A 841 -35.06 5.58 51.38
C MET A 841 -35.06 7.07 51.12
N VAL A 842 -34.07 7.56 50.39
CA VAL A 842 -33.92 8.95 49.95
C VAL A 842 -34.17 9.12 48.43
N GLY A 843 -34.76 8.12 47.79
CA GLY A 843 -35.20 8.20 46.38
C GLY A 843 -34.04 8.10 45.34
N VAL A 844 -33.00 7.34 45.66
CA VAL A 844 -31.73 7.35 44.91
C VAL A 844 -31.44 5.99 44.25
N ALA A 845 -31.06 6.00 42.97
CA ALA A 845 -30.45 4.82 42.31
C ALA A 845 -28.94 4.79 42.56
N VAL A 846 -28.42 3.65 42.96
CA VAL A 846 -27.01 3.46 43.35
C VAL A 846 -26.14 3.25 42.09
N VAL A 847 -25.20 4.15 41.82
CA VAL A 847 -24.10 3.90 40.88
C VAL A 847 -22.84 3.55 41.69
N ALA A 848 -22.43 2.29 41.67
CA ALA A 848 -21.38 1.76 42.53
C ALA A 848 -19.96 2.08 42.01
N VAL A 849 -19.10 2.60 42.93
CA VAL A 849 -17.63 2.48 42.80
C VAL A 849 -17.14 1.63 43.97
N GLN A 850 -16.58 0.47 43.72
CA GLN A 850 -16.16 -0.52 44.69
C GLN A 850 -14.87 -0.14 45.42
N THR A 851 -14.95 0.19 46.69
CA THR A 851 -13.93 -0.13 47.68
C THR A 851 -14.62 -0.47 49.01
N TRP A 852 -14.12 -1.43 49.77
CA TRP A 852 -14.71 -1.98 51.02
C TRP A 852 -14.95 -0.91 52.08
N HIS A 853 -14.33 0.25 51.98
CA HIS A 853 -14.31 1.31 52.99
C HIS A 853 -15.09 2.57 52.57
N ARG A 854 -15.60 2.67 51.31
CA ARG A 854 -16.15 3.90 50.76
C ARG A 854 -17.20 3.67 49.69
N GLN A 855 -18.37 4.29 49.74
CA GLN A 855 -19.31 4.35 48.61
C GLN A 855 -19.96 5.73 48.49
N VAL A 856 -20.31 6.11 47.22
CA VAL A 856 -20.76 7.43 46.81
C VAL A 856 -21.99 7.29 45.94
N VAL A 857 -23.00 8.11 46.10
CA VAL A 857 -24.21 8.15 45.31
C VAL A 857 -24.56 9.59 44.94
N ARG A 858 -25.01 9.82 43.69
CA ARG A 858 -25.57 11.06 43.20
C ARG A 858 -27.03 10.84 42.74
N THR A 859 -27.93 11.76 43.05
CA THR A 859 -29.33 11.70 42.58
C THR A 859 -29.78 13.01 41.97
N ARG A 860 -30.75 12.96 41.08
CA ARG A 860 -31.38 14.13 40.43
C ARG A 860 -32.66 14.63 41.15
N GLN A 861 -33.25 13.88 42.07
CA GLN A 861 -34.46 14.31 42.78
C GLN A 861 -34.46 13.72 44.21
N ALA A 862 -34.52 14.58 45.22
CA ALA A 862 -34.79 14.15 46.58
C ALA A 862 -35.75 15.15 47.22
N SER A 863 -36.84 14.68 47.76
CA SER A 863 -37.73 15.51 48.56
C SER A 863 -37.16 15.74 49.96
N ARG A 864 -37.24 16.95 50.48
CA ARG A 864 -36.70 17.46 51.77
C ARG A 864 -37.19 16.71 53.01
N MET A 865 -38.05 15.70 52.91
CA MET A 865 -38.91 15.27 54.05
C MET A 865 -38.41 14.02 54.79
N HIS A 866 -37.32 13.36 54.47
CA HIS A 866 -37.00 12.07 55.06
C HIS A 866 -35.66 11.94 55.85
N TRP A 867 -34.98 13.05 56.07
CA TRP A 867 -33.67 13.01 56.77
C TRP A 867 -33.71 12.76 58.26
N LYS A 868 -34.88 12.89 58.90
CA LYS A 868 -35.05 12.63 60.35
C LYS A 868 -35.30 11.13 60.71
N LEU A 869 -35.41 10.28 59.69
CA LEU A 869 -35.73 8.86 59.85
C LEU A 869 -34.57 7.91 59.54
N VAL A 870 -33.41 8.40 59.01
CA VAL A 870 -32.18 7.69 58.86
C VAL A 870 -31.29 7.89 60.09
#